data_548714c2546675f9d54a1d61332db4b5
#
_entry.id   548714c2546675f9d54a1d61332db4b5
#
_cell.length_a   1.000
_cell.length_b   1.000
_cell.length_c   1.000
_cell.angle_alpha   90.00
_cell.angle_beta   90.00
_cell.angle_gamma   90.00
#
_symmetry.space_group_name_H-M   'P 1'
#
loop_
_entity.id
_entity.type
_entity.pdbx_description
1 polymer ?
#
loop_
_entity_poly.entity_id
_entity_poly.type
_entity_poly.pdbx_seq_one_letter_code
_entity_poly.pdbx_strand_id
1 'polypeptide(L)'
;MYMMKRLLLIAALVYMSRVATAHSLQYTDTLTTRPKVALVLSGGGARGSAHVGVIRLLEEMQIPIDCVVGTSMGAIVGALYAIGYTADDMDSLFMNQDWKMLLSNDVPRREQPYVQRVARRRYQVNIPYEKSVFTENSVNYRDAGIKVRRTSLQTFPKVLARPGLIDGKNLMETFIQLTASYSDSISYNELPRPFACVAADLVTGKEVVLNEGRLAESIRASMSIPGVFYPVYKDSLVLVDGGVVNNFPVNVARAMGADIIIGVEVNSASISASDLQSFSSIFERLIGTLGTELHERNVGDTDILISPPVKRFPVMGFDTTNLRQMIDIGYQTALQSKPQLESLCQSIERSDTTKRAIHPAPMPSRAPLIEEGDKQPIPPFTPSNQVALGLRFDSEEGASALLSIGYSPSKLRGMRLDLTTHLYTNPWVELCTSYTWPDHMRANAAIRYWESDVNRFYDNTSYTLRYNLYGTDLFASDLLSSSYDLRVGVRYDRFSVHNLVRSDYAADEYTDTESHESYTTIYALLQSDEYNLPYFPTQGYAYGVEMSYNLKNQSTSGSHFGTLQGHLSAVAPWGSTTALLPTLYVRHLMGKSIPLIYSNAMGGYLPHRYLRQQIPFVGIVGSEFMERHLTIMRFELRQRLLPDIYASGIINYAYSSNHLLRPTEQQDIWGIGIQLAYDTTIGPLALCAHWSDLYHQFGLYFALGFEF
;
A
#
# COMPACT_ATOMS: atom_id res chain seq x y z
N MET A 1 -45.65 26.63 41.82
CA MET A 1 -44.24 26.93 42.02
C MET A 1 -43.31 26.24 40.99
N TYR A 2 -43.61 25.01 40.57
CA TYR A 2 -42.78 24.27 39.61
C TYR A 2 -42.87 24.78 38.15
N MET A 3 -44.06 25.25 37.75
CA MET A 3 -44.29 25.76 36.35
C MET A 3 -43.65 27.14 36.13
N MET A 4 -43.57 27.98 37.17
CA MET A 4 -42.94 29.31 37.09
C MET A 4 -41.41 29.23 37.00
N LYS A 5 -40.78 28.19 37.60
CA LYS A 5 -39.34 27.96 37.46
C LYS A 5 -38.93 27.46 36.06
N ARG A 6 -39.80 26.70 35.38
CA ARG A 6 -39.58 26.27 33.99
C ARG A 6 -39.75 27.42 32.99
N LEU A 7 -40.71 28.33 33.23
CA LEU A 7 -40.91 29.53 32.40
C LEU A 7 -39.72 30.50 32.51
N LEU A 8 -39.17 30.66 33.72
CA LEU A 8 -37.97 31.48 33.94
C LEU A 8 -36.71 30.88 33.33
N LEU A 9 -36.59 29.52 33.30
CA LEU A 9 -35.46 28.86 32.67
C LEU A 9 -35.53 28.97 31.12
N ILE A 10 -36.72 28.86 30.55
CA ILE A 10 -36.95 29.04 29.11
C ILE A 10 -36.73 30.49 28.70
N ALA A 11 -37.19 31.47 29.52
CA ALA A 11 -36.93 32.89 29.29
C ALA A 11 -35.44 33.25 29.39
N ALA A 12 -34.69 32.63 30.32
CA ALA A 12 -33.25 32.78 30.44
C ALA A 12 -32.49 32.15 29.26
N LEU A 13 -32.92 30.96 28.76
CA LEU A 13 -32.34 30.31 27.58
C LEU A 13 -32.63 31.09 26.28
N VAL A 14 -33.82 31.67 26.12
CA VAL A 14 -34.16 32.53 24.99
C VAL A 14 -33.42 33.89 25.08
N TYR A 15 -33.17 34.39 26.26
CA TYR A 15 -32.35 35.62 26.45
C TYR A 15 -30.87 35.34 26.18
N MET A 16 -30.34 34.21 26.63
CA MET A 16 -28.97 33.80 26.30
C MET A 16 -28.78 33.49 24.80
N SER A 17 -29.78 32.92 24.13
CA SER A 17 -29.72 32.72 22.66
C SER A 17 -29.74 34.03 21.88
N ARG A 18 -30.43 35.09 22.42
CA ARG A 18 -30.42 36.42 21.79
C ARG A 18 -29.15 37.22 22.08
N VAL A 19 -28.42 36.91 23.17
CA VAL A 19 -27.12 37.53 23.44
C VAL A 19 -26.01 36.84 22.63
N ALA A 20 -26.15 35.55 22.36
CA ALA A 20 -25.21 34.83 21.49
C ALA A 20 -25.33 35.20 20.00
N THR A 21 -26.50 35.69 19.55
CA THR A 21 -26.70 36.18 18.18
C THR A 21 -26.36 37.65 17.96
N ALA A 22 -25.94 38.39 19.00
CA ALA A 22 -25.58 39.81 18.91
C ALA A 22 -24.06 40.05 18.81
N HIS A 23 -23.25 39.01 18.71
CA HIS A 23 -21.84 39.15 18.34
C HIS A 23 -21.60 38.56 16.94
N SER A 24 -22.50 38.87 15.96
CA SER A 24 -22.00 39.07 14.62
C SER A 24 -21.11 40.31 14.65
N LEU A 25 -19.81 40.11 14.80
CA LEU A 25 -18.83 41.11 14.48
C LEU A 25 -19.15 41.54 13.04
N GLN A 26 -19.93 42.66 12.91
CA GLN A 26 -19.89 43.42 11.68
C GLN A 26 -18.40 43.77 11.50
N TYR A 27 -17.75 43.05 10.61
CA TYR A 27 -16.51 43.48 10.00
C TYR A 27 -16.90 44.75 9.23
N THR A 28 -16.90 45.89 9.93
CA THR A 28 -16.89 47.18 9.25
C THR A 28 -15.60 47.17 8.46
N ASP A 29 -15.74 47.22 7.13
CA ASP A 29 -14.72 47.51 6.16
C ASP A 29 -14.06 48.84 6.56
N THR A 30 -13.22 48.82 7.58
CA THR A 30 -12.34 49.92 7.91
C THR A 30 -11.31 49.91 6.81
N LEU A 31 -11.44 50.85 5.89
CA LEU A 31 -10.44 51.19 4.88
C LEU A 31 -9.05 51.05 5.50
N THR A 32 -8.42 49.88 5.31
CA THR A 32 -7.02 49.68 5.66
C THR A 32 -6.23 50.59 4.75
N THR A 33 -5.62 51.63 5.31
CA THR A 33 -4.84 52.64 4.56
C THR A 33 -3.54 52.08 4.01
N ARG A 34 -3.22 50.80 4.30
CA ARG A 34 -2.01 50.13 3.79
C ARG A 34 -2.28 49.25 2.56
N PRO A 35 -1.28 49.08 1.67
CA PRO A 35 -1.37 48.12 0.58
C PRO A 35 -1.60 46.69 1.06
N LYS A 36 -2.47 45.95 0.39
CA LYS A 36 -2.71 44.53 0.64
C LYS A 36 -1.61 43.67 -0.01
N VAL A 37 -0.99 42.78 0.78
CA VAL A 37 0.09 41.90 0.34
C VAL A 37 -0.44 40.48 0.12
N ALA A 38 -0.27 39.96 -1.07
CA ALA A 38 -0.56 38.56 -1.36
C ALA A 38 0.72 37.72 -1.46
N LEU A 39 0.62 36.48 -0.97
CA LEU A 39 1.61 35.44 -1.21
C LEU A 39 1.09 34.49 -2.29
N VAL A 40 1.82 34.38 -3.41
CA VAL A 40 1.48 33.52 -4.53
C VAL A 40 2.50 32.37 -4.64
N LEU A 41 2.01 31.12 -4.61
CA LEU A 41 2.82 29.93 -4.60
C LEU A 41 2.58 29.07 -5.84
N SER A 42 3.62 28.85 -6.64
CA SER A 42 3.50 28.02 -7.85
C SER A 42 3.34 26.54 -7.56
N GLY A 43 2.82 25.78 -8.53
CA GLY A 43 2.91 24.33 -8.53
C GLY A 43 4.34 23.84 -8.79
N GLY A 44 4.62 22.58 -8.47
CA GLY A 44 5.95 22.00 -8.71
C GLY A 44 6.18 20.62 -8.07
N GLY A 45 5.14 19.96 -7.56
CA GLY A 45 5.28 18.68 -6.84
C GLY A 45 6.22 18.82 -5.65
N ALA A 46 7.15 17.89 -5.46
CA ALA A 46 8.12 17.91 -4.35
C ALA A 46 8.93 19.20 -4.27
N ARG A 47 9.21 19.85 -5.42
CA ARG A 47 9.92 21.15 -5.50
C ARG A 47 9.23 22.26 -4.71
N GLY A 48 7.90 22.17 -4.60
CA GLY A 48 7.12 23.14 -3.83
C GLY A 48 7.36 23.07 -2.31
N SER A 49 8.12 22.09 -1.79
CA SER A 49 8.60 22.13 -0.40
C SER A 49 9.49 23.35 -0.12
N ALA A 50 10.13 23.92 -1.16
CA ALA A 50 10.89 25.17 -1.06
C ALA A 50 10.04 26.37 -0.58
N HIS A 51 8.72 26.37 -0.84
CA HIS A 51 7.80 27.38 -0.33
C HIS A 51 7.86 27.50 1.19
N VAL A 52 8.03 26.37 1.91
CA VAL A 52 8.12 26.34 3.38
C VAL A 52 9.32 27.16 3.87
N GLY A 53 10.48 27.02 3.20
CA GLY A 53 11.67 27.81 3.51
C GLY A 53 11.48 29.30 3.28
N VAL A 54 10.77 29.69 2.21
CA VAL A 54 10.44 31.10 1.95
C VAL A 54 9.48 31.62 3.01
N ILE A 55 8.42 30.89 3.34
CA ILE A 55 7.45 31.29 4.37
C ILE A 55 8.15 31.48 5.72
N ARG A 56 9.14 30.63 6.09
CA ARG A 56 9.93 30.78 7.31
C ARG A 56 10.58 32.16 7.40
N LEU A 57 11.22 32.65 6.33
CA LEU A 57 11.80 34.00 6.32
C LEU A 57 10.73 35.08 6.41
N LEU A 58 9.60 34.92 5.71
CA LEU A 58 8.50 35.92 5.78
C LEU A 58 7.94 36.02 7.21
N GLU A 59 7.84 34.90 7.95
CA GLU A 59 7.43 34.85 9.36
C GLU A 59 8.48 35.50 10.27
N GLU A 60 9.77 35.19 10.10
CA GLU A 60 10.87 35.80 10.86
C GLU A 60 10.91 37.33 10.68
N MET A 61 10.63 37.79 9.47
CA MET A 61 10.56 39.23 9.14
C MET A 61 9.20 39.86 9.49
N GLN A 62 8.22 39.06 9.96
CA GLN A 62 6.86 39.51 10.26
C GLN A 62 6.16 40.22 9.09
N ILE A 63 6.39 39.75 7.87
CA ILE A 63 5.73 40.32 6.68
C ILE A 63 4.21 40.06 6.79
N PRO A 64 3.38 41.11 6.71
CA PRO A 64 1.93 40.94 6.78
C PRO A 64 1.39 40.38 5.46
N ILE A 65 0.92 39.12 5.48
CA ILE A 65 0.27 38.48 4.34
C ILE A 65 -1.24 38.55 4.51
N ASP A 66 -1.92 39.27 3.59
CA ASP A 66 -3.36 39.51 3.62
C ASP A 66 -4.17 38.44 2.90
N CYS A 67 -3.59 37.78 1.88
CA CYS A 67 -4.20 36.65 1.21
C CYS A 67 -3.13 35.72 0.61
N VAL A 68 -3.53 34.46 0.36
CA VAL A 68 -2.65 33.43 -0.21
C VAL A 68 -3.32 32.79 -1.41
N VAL A 69 -2.55 32.62 -2.50
CA VAL A 69 -3.05 31.93 -3.69
C VAL A 69 -2.02 30.87 -4.12
N GLY A 70 -2.50 29.68 -4.50
CA GLY A 70 -1.59 28.61 -4.89
C GLY A 70 -2.13 27.67 -5.95
N THR A 71 -1.20 26.97 -6.62
CA THR A 71 -1.49 25.90 -7.56
C THR A 71 -0.76 24.64 -7.12
N SER A 72 -1.40 23.46 -7.21
CA SER A 72 -0.77 22.16 -6.93
C SER A 72 -0.11 22.10 -5.53
N MET A 73 1.21 21.88 -5.43
CA MET A 73 1.92 21.93 -4.15
C MET A 73 1.81 23.32 -3.49
N GLY A 74 1.79 24.38 -4.28
CA GLY A 74 1.53 25.73 -3.78
C GLY A 74 0.13 25.88 -3.18
N ALA A 75 -0.86 25.15 -3.67
CA ALA A 75 -2.18 25.09 -3.06
C ALA A 75 -2.17 24.34 -1.71
N ILE A 76 -1.40 23.26 -1.59
CA ILE A 76 -1.23 22.52 -0.34
C ILE A 76 -0.58 23.41 0.72
N VAL A 77 0.61 23.94 0.42
CA VAL A 77 1.37 24.79 1.35
C VAL A 77 0.58 26.07 1.68
N GLY A 78 -0.02 26.68 0.64
CA GLY A 78 -0.81 27.93 0.78
C GLY A 78 -2.06 27.73 1.64
N ALA A 79 -2.79 26.64 1.47
CA ALA A 79 -3.96 26.33 2.27
C ALA A 79 -3.60 26.10 3.75
N LEU A 80 -2.54 25.32 4.02
CA LEU A 80 -2.06 25.07 5.38
C LEU A 80 -1.64 26.41 6.04
N TYR A 81 -0.90 27.25 5.32
CA TYR A 81 -0.52 28.56 5.80
C TYR A 81 -1.73 29.48 6.02
N ALA A 82 -2.73 29.42 5.15
CA ALA A 82 -3.96 30.21 5.26
C ALA A 82 -4.78 29.87 6.51
N ILE A 83 -4.80 28.60 6.92
CA ILE A 83 -5.49 28.16 8.15
C ILE A 83 -4.63 28.23 9.41
N GLY A 84 -3.39 28.75 9.35
CA GLY A 84 -2.58 29.07 10.50
C GLY A 84 -1.41 28.14 10.81
N TYR A 85 -1.09 27.17 9.95
CA TYR A 85 0.16 26.39 10.10
C TYR A 85 1.37 27.31 9.89
N THR A 86 2.37 27.17 10.74
CA THR A 86 3.65 27.87 10.62
C THR A 86 4.60 27.12 9.66
N ALA A 87 5.67 27.78 9.25
CA ALA A 87 6.73 27.12 8.47
C ALA A 87 7.32 25.91 9.22
N ASP A 88 7.48 26.00 10.55
CA ASP A 88 8.01 24.90 11.35
C ASP A 88 7.03 23.71 11.46
N ASP A 89 5.72 23.99 11.56
CA ASP A 89 4.70 22.94 11.53
C ASP A 89 4.71 22.21 10.17
N MET A 90 4.82 22.96 9.07
CA MET A 90 4.86 22.39 7.72
C MET A 90 6.17 21.64 7.45
N ASP A 91 7.32 22.12 7.92
CA ASP A 91 8.59 21.41 7.84
C ASP A 91 8.49 20.07 8.59
N SER A 92 7.99 20.09 9.83
CA SER A 92 7.77 18.87 10.60
C SER A 92 6.80 17.91 9.89
N LEU A 93 5.72 18.42 9.33
CA LEU A 93 4.74 17.63 8.56
C LEU A 93 5.43 16.95 7.36
N PHE A 94 6.18 17.69 6.54
CA PHE A 94 6.85 17.16 5.36
C PHE A 94 7.91 16.09 5.70
N MET A 95 8.62 16.25 6.83
CA MET A 95 9.66 15.30 7.26
C MET A 95 9.10 14.01 7.85
N ASN A 96 7.92 14.04 8.46
CA ASN A 96 7.35 12.90 9.19
C ASN A 96 6.31 12.11 8.39
N GLN A 97 6.00 12.49 7.14
CA GLN A 97 5.05 11.75 6.30
C GLN A 97 5.69 10.56 5.59
N ASP A 98 4.95 9.49 5.48
CA ASP A 98 5.24 8.39 4.53
C ASP A 98 4.73 8.77 3.13
N TRP A 99 5.53 9.55 2.41
CA TRP A 99 5.18 10.01 1.07
C TRP A 99 4.96 8.88 0.08
N LYS A 100 5.67 7.76 0.23
CA LYS A 100 5.47 6.58 -0.61
C LYS A 100 4.05 6.02 -0.43
N MET A 101 3.57 5.98 0.79
CA MET A 101 2.21 5.58 1.11
C MET A 101 1.18 6.59 0.62
N LEU A 102 1.39 7.90 0.90
CA LEU A 102 0.47 8.97 0.50
C LEU A 102 0.28 9.06 -1.01
N LEU A 103 1.37 8.85 -1.77
CA LEU A 103 1.40 8.88 -3.24
C LEU A 103 1.15 7.49 -3.86
N SER A 104 0.41 6.63 -3.20
CA SER A 104 0.02 5.31 -3.68
C SER A 104 -1.46 5.04 -3.41
N ASN A 105 -1.98 3.96 -4.00
CA ASN A 105 -3.29 3.40 -3.66
C ASN A 105 -3.20 2.39 -2.52
N ASP A 106 -2.06 2.36 -1.85
CA ASP A 106 -1.80 1.41 -0.80
C ASP A 106 -2.48 1.80 0.51
N VAL A 107 -2.97 0.81 1.22
CA VAL A 107 -3.45 0.96 2.60
C VAL A 107 -2.31 0.52 3.52
N PRO A 108 -2.07 1.18 4.68
CA PRO A 108 -1.09 0.72 5.64
C PRO A 108 -1.25 -0.78 5.91
N ARG A 109 -0.14 -1.54 5.88
CA ARG A 109 -0.20 -3.02 5.94
C ARG A 109 -0.98 -3.52 7.16
N ARG A 110 -0.86 -2.85 8.31
CA ARG A 110 -1.60 -3.19 9.53
C ARG A 110 -3.11 -3.01 9.42
N GLU A 111 -3.57 -2.14 8.54
CA GLU A 111 -4.99 -1.86 8.29
C GLU A 111 -5.58 -2.75 7.18
N GLN A 112 -4.71 -3.47 6.46
CA GLN A 112 -5.16 -4.39 5.42
C GLN A 112 -5.70 -5.68 6.05
N PRO A 113 -6.82 -6.24 5.53
CA PRO A 113 -7.25 -7.58 5.87
C PRO A 113 -6.12 -8.59 5.61
N TYR A 114 -6.06 -9.64 6.43
CA TYR A 114 -5.06 -10.70 6.31
C TYR A 114 -4.91 -11.23 4.88
N VAL A 115 -6.04 -11.49 4.20
CA VAL A 115 -6.05 -12.00 2.81
C VAL A 115 -5.33 -11.06 1.83
N GLN A 116 -5.45 -9.74 2.01
CA GLN A 116 -4.72 -8.77 1.17
C GLN A 116 -3.23 -8.76 1.47
N ARG A 117 -2.85 -8.87 2.75
CA ARG A 117 -1.45 -8.91 3.16
C ARG A 117 -0.73 -10.10 2.53
N VAL A 118 -1.38 -11.26 2.50
CA VAL A 118 -0.86 -12.48 1.86
C VAL A 118 -0.82 -12.34 0.33
N ALA A 119 -1.86 -11.76 -0.29
CA ALA A 119 -1.90 -11.58 -1.74
C ALA A 119 -0.71 -10.74 -2.26
N ARG A 120 -0.26 -9.74 -1.51
CA ARG A 120 0.89 -8.90 -1.88
C ARG A 120 2.24 -9.62 -1.91
N ARG A 121 2.36 -10.76 -1.23
CA ARG A 121 3.54 -11.61 -1.33
C ARG A 121 3.52 -12.51 -2.57
N ARG A 122 2.32 -12.76 -3.13
CA ARG A 122 2.10 -13.75 -4.18
C ARG A 122 2.06 -13.15 -5.58
N TYR A 123 1.63 -11.89 -5.72
CA TYR A 123 1.31 -11.32 -7.02
C TYR A 123 2.11 -10.06 -7.32
N GLN A 124 2.78 -10.06 -8.46
CA GLN A 124 3.49 -8.90 -9.01
C GLN A 124 2.52 -7.84 -9.54
N VAL A 125 1.49 -8.28 -10.24
CA VAL A 125 0.51 -7.41 -10.89
C VAL A 125 -0.87 -7.80 -10.42
N ASN A 126 -1.64 -6.79 -10.03
CA ASN A 126 -3.05 -6.95 -9.70
C ASN A 126 -3.85 -5.90 -10.47
N ILE A 127 -4.56 -6.33 -11.52
CA ILE A 127 -5.32 -5.46 -12.42
C ILE A 127 -6.80 -5.62 -12.09
N PRO A 128 -7.42 -4.64 -11.43
CA PRO A 128 -8.86 -4.62 -11.27
C PRO A 128 -9.53 -4.38 -12.64
N TYR A 129 -10.69 -5.02 -12.87
CA TYR A 129 -11.46 -4.83 -14.09
C TYR A 129 -12.94 -4.60 -13.77
N GLU A 130 -13.62 -3.85 -14.65
CA GLU A 130 -15.07 -3.67 -14.59
C GLU A 130 -15.79 -4.71 -15.44
N LYS A 131 -17.06 -4.97 -15.11
CA LYS A 131 -17.89 -6.00 -15.74
C LYS A 131 -18.05 -5.83 -17.26
N SER A 132 -17.99 -4.59 -17.75
CA SER A 132 -18.12 -4.25 -19.19
C SER A 132 -17.03 -4.90 -20.07
N VAL A 133 -15.89 -5.30 -19.50
CA VAL A 133 -14.77 -5.92 -20.22
C VAL A 133 -15.14 -7.28 -20.80
N PHE A 134 -16.10 -8.01 -20.19
CA PHE A 134 -16.46 -9.38 -20.61
C PHE A 134 -17.86 -9.51 -21.22
N THR A 135 -18.73 -8.47 -21.19
CA THR A 135 -20.15 -8.62 -21.49
C THR A 135 -20.65 -7.92 -22.76
N GLU A 136 -19.88 -7.08 -23.42
CA GLU A 136 -20.32 -6.39 -24.63
C GLU A 136 -19.36 -6.60 -25.79
N ASN A 137 -19.61 -7.63 -26.58
CA ASN A 137 -19.44 -7.72 -28.04
C ASN A 137 -19.66 -9.16 -28.52
N SER A 138 -20.85 -9.70 -28.27
CA SER A 138 -21.36 -10.76 -29.13
C SER A 138 -21.93 -10.11 -30.40
N VAL A 139 -21.07 -9.81 -31.37
CA VAL A 139 -21.54 -9.57 -32.72
C VAL A 139 -22.12 -10.88 -33.22
N ASN A 140 -23.45 -10.93 -33.35
CA ASN A 140 -24.15 -12.05 -33.94
C ASN A 140 -23.83 -12.13 -35.45
N TYR A 141 -22.83 -12.92 -35.79
CA TYR A 141 -22.68 -13.43 -37.17
C TYR A 141 -23.61 -14.63 -37.32
N ARG A 142 -24.84 -14.37 -37.76
CA ARG A 142 -25.87 -15.40 -38.01
C ARG A 142 -25.65 -16.20 -39.30
N ASP A 143 -24.63 -15.89 -40.14
CA ASP A 143 -24.57 -16.43 -41.51
C ASP A 143 -23.34 -17.31 -41.82
N ALA A 144 -22.55 -17.76 -40.88
CA ALA A 144 -21.44 -18.65 -41.16
C ALA A 144 -21.16 -19.65 -40.06
N GLY A 145 -22.04 -20.52 -39.70
CA GLY A 145 -21.88 -21.82 -39.02
C GLY A 145 -20.68 -22.11 -38.09
N ILE A 146 -19.80 -21.15 -37.79
CA ILE A 146 -18.61 -21.32 -36.98
C ILE A 146 -18.62 -20.24 -35.86
N LYS A 147 -18.93 -20.65 -34.66
CA LYS A 147 -18.81 -19.79 -33.43
C LYS A 147 -17.31 -19.65 -33.07
N VAL A 148 -16.59 -18.76 -33.73
CA VAL A 148 -15.30 -18.29 -33.21
C VAL A 148 -15.55 -17.11 -32.27
N ARG A 149 -15.48 -17.32 -30.99
CA ARG A 149 -15.36 -16.23 -30.00
C ARG A 149 -14.01 -15.52 -30.25
N ARG A 150 -13.99 -14.50 -31.06
CA ARG A 150 -12.90 -13.54 -31.07
C ARG A 150 -13.00 -12.72 -29.78
N THR A 151 -12.24 -13.08 -28.78
CA THR A 151 -11.85 -12.16 -27.71
C THR A 151 -11.02 -11.09 -28.40
N SER A 152 -11.62 -9.95 -28.72
CA SER A 152 -10.89 -8.92 -29.44
C SER A 152 -9.84 -8.32 -28.50
N LEU A 153 -8.58 -8.37 -28.90
CA LEU A 153 -7.46 -7.64 -28.32
C LEU A 153 -7.72 -6.10 -28.19
N GLN A 154 -8.82 -5.61 -28.74
CA GLN A 154 -9.27 -4.20 -28.60
C GLN A 154 -9.76 -3.84 -27.19
N THR A 155 -9.96 -4.82 -26.30
CA THR A 155 -10.36 -4.56 -24.90
C THR A 155 -9.15 -4.25 -24.02
N PHE A 156 -7.95 -4.62 -24.41
CA PHE A 156 -6.71 -4.31 -23.69
C PHE A 156 -6.45 -2.80 -23.50
N PRO A 157 -6.68 -1.92 -24.51
CA PRO A 157 -6.50 -0.48 -24.34
C PRO A 157 -7.46 0.17 -23.33
N LYS A 158 -8.70 -0.35 -23.18
CA LYS A 158 -9.68 0.22 -22.22
C LYS A 158 -9.36 -0.09 -20.76
N VAL A 159 -8.69 -1.21 -20.48
CA VAL A 159 -8.22 -1.54 -19.12
C VAL A 159 -7.03 -0.65 -18.73
N LEU A 160 -6.20 -0.25 -19.73
CA LEU A 160 -5.11 0.71 -19.56
C LEU A 160 -5.57 2.18 -19.58
N ALA A 161 -6.79 2.46 -20.05
CA ALA A 161 -7.36 3.81 -20.16
C ALA A 161 -8.01 4.27 -18.84
N ARG A 162 -7.34 4.05 -17.70
CA ARG A 162 -7.74 4.73 -16.46
C ARG A 162 -7.32 6.19 -16.53
N PRO A 163 -8.13 7.11 -15.98
CA PRO A 163 -7.83 8.56 -16.05
C PRO A 163 -6.61 8.96 -15.21
N GLY A 164 -5.97 8.02 -14.50
CA GLY A 164 -4.79 8.18 -13.66
C GLY A 164 -4.31 6.84 -13.14
N LEU A 165 -3.18 6.85 -12.43
CA LEU A 165 -2.60 5.67 -11.76
C LEU A 165 -3.00 5.61 -10.28
N ILE A 166 -3.16 6.79 -9.62
CA ILE A 166 -3.39 6.95 -8.19
C ILE A 166 -4.76 7.58 -7.97
N ASP A 167 -5.62 6.96 -7.18
CA ASP A 167 -6.96 7.50 -6.85
C ASP A 167 -6.89 8.69 -5.88
N GLY A 168 -5.78 8.82 -5.14
CA GLY A 168 -5.51 9.91 -4.21
C GLY A 168 -6.31 9.84 -2.91
N LYS A 169 -6.83 8.66 -2.56
CA LYS A 169 -7.60 8.47 -1.33
C LYS A 169 -6.77 8.79 -0.08
N ASN A 170 -5.53 8.29 -0.02
CA ASN A 170 -4.64 8.53 1.13
C ASN A 170 -4.34 10.02 1.33
N LEU A 171 -4.11 10.75 0.22
CA LEU A 171 -3.94 12.20 0.26
C LEU A 171 -5.22 12.90 0.71
N MET A 172 -6.37 12.49 0.19
CA MET A 172 -7.66 13.07 0.58
C MET A 172 -7.95 12.89 2.07
N GLU A 173 -7.69 11.70 2.63
CA GLU A 173 -7.81 11.42 4.07
C GLU A 173 -6.87 12.31 4.88
N THR A 174 -5.63 12.47 4.43
CA THR A 174 -4.67 13.37 5.07
C THR A 174 -5.13 14.82 5.01
N PHE A 175 -5.63 15.31 3.88
CA PHE A 175 -6.14 16.68 3.78
C PHE A 175 -7.36 16.91 4.66
N ILE A 176 -8.28 15.94 4.76
CA ILE A 176 -9.43 16.02 5.68
C ILE A 176 -8.94 16.16 7.13
N GLN A 177 -7.92 15.41 7.53
CA GLN A 177 -7.33 15.50 8.89
C GLN A 177 -6.66 16.84 9.12
N LEU A 178 -5.82 17.31 8.19
CA LEU A 178 -5.10 18.58 8.31
C LEU A 178 -6.02 19.80 8.29
N THR A 179 -7.18 19.70 7.63
CA THR A 179 -8.17 20.79 7.53
C THR A 179 -9.42 20.53 8.37
N ALA A 180 -9.36 19.65 9.38
CA ALA A 180 -10.52 19.22 10.16
C ALA A 180 -11.29 20.38 10.82
N SER A 181 -10.60 21.45 11.23
CA SER A 181 -11.24 22.66 11.79
C SER A 181 -12.07 23.44 10.76
N TYR A 182 -11.95 23.11 9.48
CA TYR A 182 -12.63 23.73 8.35
C TYR A 182 -13.28 22.66 7.46
N SER A 183 -13.92 21.66 8.08
CA SER A 183 -14.48 20.49 7.40
C SER A 183 -15.74 20.78 6.57
N ASP A 184 -16.46 21.84 6.93
CA ASP A 184 -17.67 22.25 6.26
C ASP A 184 -17.38 23.03 4.96
N SER A 185 -18.42 23.21 4.15
CA SER A 185 -18.34 24.07 2.97
C SER A 185 -18.39 25.53 3.42
N ILE A 186 -17.29 26.24 3.22
CA ILE A 186 -17.12 27.65 3.65
C ILE A 186 -16.60 28.50 2.51
N SER A 187 -16.76 29.83 2.62
CA SER A 187 -16.01 30.80 1.80
C SER A 187 -14.59 30.90 2.32
N TYR A 188 -13.57 30.76 1.45
CA TYR A 188 -12.18 30.87 1.88
C TYR A 188 -11.74 32.31 2.19
N ASN A 189 -12.61 33.29 1.94
CA ASN A 189 -12.45 34.65 2.44
C ASN A 189 -12.62 34.73 3.98
N GLU A 190 -13.25 33.72 4.60
CA GLU A 190 -13.47 33.62 6.04
C GLU A 190 -12.30 32.95 6.78
N LEU A 191 -11.32 32.40 6.06
CA LEU A 191 -10.12 31.84 6.65
C LEU A 191 -9.27 32.92 7.35
N PRO A 192 -8.44 32.56 8.32
CA PRO A 192 -7.51 33.50 8.98
C PRO A 192 -6.71 34.36 8.00
N ARG A 193 -6.31 33.75 6.87
CA ARG A 193 -5.83 34.46 5.67
C ARG A 193 -6.70 34.02 4.51
N PRO A 194 -7.42 34.95 3.83
CA PRO A 194 -8.15 34.66 2.62
C PRO A 194 -7.33 33.83 1.63
N PHE A 195 -7.95 32.81 1.05
CA PHE A 195 -7.27 31.82 0.24
C PHE A 195 -8.00 31.54 -1.08
N ALA A 196 -7.25 31.23 -2.12
CA ALA A 196 -7.76 30.61 -3.34
C ALA A 196 -6.75 29.63 -3.91
N CYS A 197 -7.22 28.59 -4.55
CA CYS A 197 -6.35 27.72 -5.35
C CYS A 197 -6.91 27.50 -6.75
N VAL A 198 -6.04 27.09 -7.66
CA VAL A 198 -6.39 26.94 -9.07
C VAL A 198 -6.40 25.47 -9.46
N ALA A 199 -7.47 25.08 -10.16
CA ALA A 199 -7.58 23.83 -10.89
C ALA A 199 -7.84 24.11 -12.38
N ALA A 200 -7.74 23.09 -13.23
CA ALA A 200 -8.13 23.16 -14.64
C ALA A 200 -9.32 22.25 -14.88
N ASP A 201 -10.34 22.74 -15.62
CA ASP A 201 -11.42 21.90 -16.08
C ASP A 201 -11.07 21.26 -17.43
N LEU A 202 -10.99 19.93 -17.48
CA LEU A 202 -10.66 19.19 -18.71
C LEU A 202 -11.74 19.29 -19.79
N VAL A 203 -12.99 19.60 -19.42
CA VAL A 203 -14.11 19.70 -20.38
C VAL A 203 -13.98 21.00 -21.18
N THR A 204 -13.68 22.09 -20.52
CA THR A 204 -13.61 23.43 -21.14
C THR A 204 -12.18 23.88 -21.45
N GLY A 205 -11.16 23.25 -20.87
CA GLY A 205 -9.76 23.65 -20.96
C GLY A 205 -9.46 24.95 -20.23
N LYS A 206 -10.34 25.42 -19.32
CA LYS A 206 -10.21 26.70 -18.62
C LYS A 206 -9.74 26.56 -17.19
N GLU A 207 -9.15 27.64 -16.70
CA GLU A 207 -8.86 27.85 -15.29
C GLU A 207 -10.15 27.85 -14.46
N VAL A 208 -10.11 27.17 -13.31
CA VAL A 208 -11.16 27.18 -12.29
C VAL A 208 -10.56 27.64 -10.98
N VAL A 209 -10.97 28.82 -10.52
CA VAL A 209 -10.57 29.36 -9.23
C VAL A 209 -11.46 28.75 -8.13
N LEU A 210 -10.85 28.05 -7.20
CA LEU A 210 -11.50 27.40 -6.06
C LEU A 210 -11.28 28.29 -4.83
N ASN A 211 -12.29 29.03 -4.41
CA ASN A 211 -12.28 29.97 -3.28
C ASN A 211 -13.43 29.73 -2.29
N GLU A 212 -14.15 28.61 -2.46
CA GLU A 212 -15.22 28.15 -1.57
C GLU A 212 -15.41 26.64 -1.64
N GLY A 213 -16.14 26.08 -0.68
CA GLY A 213 -16.41 24.65 -0.59
C GLY A 213 -15.61 23.98 0.51
N ARG A 214 -15.42 22.67 0.42
CA ARG A 214 -14.57 21.92 1.34
C ARG A 214 -13.10 22.11 0.96
N LEU A 215 -12.31 22.63 1.90
CA LEU A 215 -10.90 22.96 1.64
C LEU A 215 -10.08 21.76 1.16
N ALA A 216 -10.26 20.59 1.79
CA ALA A 216 -9.61 19.34 1.39
C ALA A 216 -9.88 18.95 -0.05
N GLU A 217 -11.14 19.11 -0.54
CA GLU A 217 -11.53 18.80 -1.92
C GLU A 217 -10.88 19.76 -2.93
N SER A 218 -10.81 21.03 -2.59
CA SER A 218 -10.19 22.04 -3.45
C SER A 218 -8.68 21.83 -3.58
N ILE A 219 -7.99 21.54 -2.47
CA ILE A 219 -6.57 21.17 -2.49
C ILE A 219 -6.37 19.92 -3.35
N ARG A 220 -7.21 18.89 -3.16
CA ARG A 220 -7.12 17.63 -3.91
C ARG A 220 -7.35 17.85 -5.41
N ALA A 221 -8.27 18.73 -5.80
CA ALA A 221 -8.53 19.08 -7.19
C ALA A 221 -7.31 19.78 -7.80
N SER A 222 -6.77 20.80 -7.11
CA SER A 222 -5.63 21.60 -7.58
C SER A 222 -4.35 20.80 -7.79
N MET A 223 -4.18 19.65 -7.12
CA MET A 223 -3.00 18.78 -7.22
C MET A 223 -3.20 17.53 -8.09
N SER A 224 -4.34 17.39 -8.77
CA SER A 224 -4.68 16.21 -9.58
C SER A 224 -3.92 16.16 -10.90
N ILE A 225 -2.60 15.89 -10.89
CA ILE A 225 -1.77 15.82 -12.09
C ILE A 225 -2.36 14.79 -13.07
N PRO A 226 -2.72 15.20 -14.32
CA PRO A 226 -3.26 14.30 -15.32
C PRO A 226 -2.35 13.10 -15.58
N GLY A 227 -2.93 11.90 -15.71
CA GLY A 227 -2.18 10.67 -15.91
C GLY A 227 -1.55 10.09 -14.63
N VAL A 228 -1.27 10.89 -13.60
CA VAL A 228 -0.79 10.43 -12.29
C VAL A 228 -1.97 10.21 -11.35
N PHE A 229 -2.78 11.23 -11.11
CA PHE A 229 -3.94 11.15 -10.23
C PHE A 229 -5.25 11.11 -11.00
N TYR A 230 -6.27 10.49 -10.39
CA TYR A 230 -7.64 10.59 -10.91
C TYR A 230 -8.12 12.03 -10.82
N PRO A 231 -8.83 12.53 -11.86
CA PRO A 231 -9.51 13.80 -11.80
C PRO A 231 -10.52 13.87 -10.65
N VAL A 232 -10.78 15.07 -10.15
CA VAL A 232 -11.86 15.31 -9.19
C VAL A 232 -13.10 15.71 -9.96
N TYR A 233 -14.18 14.93 -9.81
CA TYR A 233 -15.46 15.22 -10.42
C TYR A 233 -16.30 16.07 -9.46
N LYS A 234 -16.65 17.27 -9.86
CA LYS A 234 -17.50 18.19 -9.08
C LYS A 234 -18.57 18.78 -9.99
N ASP A 235 -19.82 18.46 -9.72
CA ASP A 235 -20.97 18.84 -10.56
C ASP A 235 -20.76 18.41 -12.03
N SER A 236 -20.64 19.37 -12.96
CA SER A 236 -20.35 19.12 -14.38
C SER A 236 -18.88 19.28 -14.75
N LEU A 237 -18.00 19.58 -13.78
CA LEU A 237 -16.57 19.83 -14.00
C LEU A 237 -15.74 18.56 -13.81
N VAL A 238 -14.69 18.43 -14.61
CA VAL A 238 -13.67 17.40 -14.50
C VAL A 238 -12.36 18.08 -14.15
N LEU A 239 -12.08 18.21 -12.85
CA LEU A 239 -10.99 19.03 -12.34
C LEU A 239 -9.69 18.24 -12.27
N VAL A 240 -8.63 18.86 -12.81
CA VAL A 240 -7.24 18.39 -12.73
C VAL A 240 -6.34 19.50 -12.22
N ASP A 241 -5.06 19.19 -12.03
CA ASP A 241 -4.04 20.13 -11.57
C ASP A 241 -4.08 21.44 -12.36
N GLY A 242 -4.12 22.54 -11.63
CA GLY A 242 -4.15 23.89 -12.21
C GLY A 242 -2.90 24.25 -13.00
N GLY A 243 -1.79 23.56 -12.76
CA GLY A 243 -0.53 23.76 -13.50
C GLY A 243 -0.65 23.55 -15.01
N VAL A 244 -1.71 22.85 -15.46
CA VAL A 244 -2.02 22.69 -16.90
C VAL A 244 -2.32 24.04 -17.58
N VAL A 245 -2.98 24.96 -16.88
CA VAL A 245 -3.45 26.25 -17.45
C VAL A 245 -2.85 27.46 -16.74
N ASN A 246 -2.66 27.41 -15.43
CA ASN A 246 -2.12 28.50 -14.62
C ASN A 246 -1.31 27.98 -13.43
N ASN A 247 -0.03 27.75 -13.68
CA ASN A 247 0.86 27.20 -12.64
C ASN A 247 1.34 28.22 -11.61
N PHE A 248 1.23 29.51 -11.90
CA PHE A 248 1.67 30.60 -11.03
C PHE A 248 0.61 31.71 -11.00
N PRO A 249 -0.42 31.60 -10.14
CA PRO A 249 -1.70 32.29 -10.26
C PRO A 249 -1.69 33.75 -9.72
N VAL A 250 -0.79 34.60 -10.19
CA VAL A 250 -0.68 36.02 -9.81
C VAL A 250 -1.93 36.81 -10.20
N ASN A 251 -2.49 36.55 -11.39
CA ASN A 251 -3.74 37.13 -11.85
C ASN A 251 -4.90 36.91 -10.87
N VAL A 252 -4.96 35.75 -10.22
CA VAL A 252 -5.98 35.43 -9.21
C VAL A 252 -5.77 36.28 -7.95
N ALA A 253 -4.54 36.44 -7.49
CA ALA A 253 -4.24 37.27 -6.33
C ALA A 253 -4.58 38.74 -6.60
N ARG A 254 -4.29 39.26 -7.81
CA ARG A 254 -4.72 40.62 -8.23
C ARG A 254 -6.26 40.72 -8.22
N ALA A 255 -6.96 39.72 -8.72
CA ALA A 255 -8.44 39.69 -8.69
C ALA A 255 -9.01 39.65 -7.27
N MET A 256 -8.29 39.09 -6.28
CA MET A 256 -8.61 39.16 -4.85
C MET A 256 -8.31 40.53 -4.22
N GLY A 257 -7.82 41.48 -4.99
CA GLY A 257 -7.55 42.84 -4.55
C GLY A 257 -6.18 43.03 -3.90
N ALA A 258 -5.18 42.25 -4.24
CA ALA A 258 -3.81 42.43 -3.80
C ALA A 258 -3.13 43.61 -4.53
N ASP A 259 -2.55 44.53 -3.76
CA ASP A 259 -1.78 45.64 -4.26
C ASP A 259 -0.31 45.25 -4.51
N ILE A 260 0.21 44.37 -3.66
CA ILE A 260 1.61 43.90 -3.72
C ILE A 260 1.60 42.36 -3.74
N ILE A 261 2.39 41.77 -4.63
CA ILE A 261 2.51 40.33 -4.80
C ILE A 261 3.93 39.89 -4.44
N ILE A 262 4.06 39.06 -3.43
CA ILE A 262 5.25 38.23 -3.21
C ILE A 262 4.99 36.89 -3.86
N GLY A 263 5.68 36.61 -4.97
CA GLY A 263 5.50 35.37 -5.71
C GLY A 263 6.68 34.42 -5.51
N VAL A 264 6.37 33.14 -5.24
CA VAL A 264 7.37 32.08 -5.14
C VAL A 264 7.19 31.11 -6.29
N GLU A 265 8.17 31.07 -7.19
CA GLU A 265 8.12 30.29 -8.43
C GLU A 265 9.25 29.24 -8.45
N VAL A 266 8.89 27.93 -8.41
CA VAL A 266 9.84 26.82 -8.26
C VAL A 266 10.20 26.09 -9.56
N ASN A 267 9.69 26.57 -10.72
CA ASN A 267 9.91 25.96 -12.04
C ASN A 267 10.65 26.86 -13.04
N SER A 268 11.14 28.01 -12.62
CA SER A 268 11.64 29.13 -13.44
C SER A 268 12.98 28.91 -14.17
N ALA A 269 13.33 27.72 -14.59
CA ALA A 269 14.57 27.56 -15.35
C ALA A 269 14.31 27.14 -16.80
N SER A 270 15.14 27.65 -17.72
CA SER A 270 15.12 27.23 -19.13
C SER A 270 15.32 25.72 -19.25
N ILE A 271 14.56 25.10 -20.15
CA ILE A 271 14.62 23.65 -20.43
C ILE A 271 15.57 23.45 -21.59
N SER A 272 16.58 22.59 -21.44
CA SER A 272 17.46 22.15 -22.52
C SER A 272 16.93 20.87 -23.18
N ALA A 273 17.36 20.58 -24.40
CA ALA A 273 17.00 19.31 -25.07
C ALA A 273 17.47 18.07 -24.31
N SER A 274 18.53 18.20 -23.51
CA SER A 274 19.01 17.11 -22.64
C SER A 274 18.08 16.76 -21.47
N ASP A 275 17.19 17.67 -21.10
CA ASP A 275 16.24 17.46 -19.99
C ASP A 275 15.02 16.64 -20.44
N LEU A 276 14.82 16.47 -21.75
CA LEU A 276 13.65 15.80 -22.35
C LEU A 276 13.94 14.34 -22.73
N GLN A 277 14.61 13.58 -21.87
CA GLN A 277 15.01 12.19 -22.13
C GLN A 277 14.06 11.15 -21.52
N SER A 278 13.10 11.56 -20.68
CA SER A 278 12.14 10.65 -20.07
C SER A 278 10.70 10.99 -20.47
N PHE A 279 9.82 9.98 -20.44
CA PHE A 279 8.38 10.22 -20.66
C PHE A 279 7.82 11.27 -19.69
N SER A 280 8.23 11.23 -18.43
CA SER A 280 7.78 12.19 -17.41
C SER A 280 8.23 13.62 -17.71
N SER A 281 9.47 13.84 -18.16
CA SER A 281 9.96 15.18 -18.50
C SER A 281 9.32 15.74 -19.77
N ILE A 282 9.06 14.89 -20.78
CA ILE A 282 8.31 15.27 -21.99
C ILE A 282 6.87 15.64 -21.62
N PHE A 283 6.22 14.84 -20.79
CA PHE A 283 4.85 15.10 -20.34
C PHE A 283 4.73 16.36 -19.49
N GLU A 284 5.66 16.60 -18.55
CA GLU A 284 5.77 17.84 -17.78
C GLU A 284 5.92 19.06 -18.72
N ARG A 285 6.73 18.92 -19.77
CA ARG A 285 6.92 20.00 -20.76
C ARG A 285 5.66 20.27 -21.58
N LEU A 286 4.97 19.23 -22.03
CA LEU A 286 3.72 19.36 -22.79
C LEU A 286 2.66 20.11 -21.97
N ILE A 287 2.49 19.72 -20.71
CA ILE A 287 1.57 20.43 -19.79
C ILE A 287 2.01 21.87 -19.59
N GLY A 288 3.28 22.15 -19.27
CA GLY A 288 3.79 23.49 -19.05
C GLY A 288 3.75 24.40 -20.27
N THR A 289 3.63 23.84 -21.49
CA THR A 289 3.55 24.64 -22.72
C THR A 289 2.15 25.26 -22.90
N LEU A 290 1.10 24.67 -22.36
CA LEU A 290 -0.27 25.15 -22.51
C LEU A 290 -0.53 26.48 -21.80
N GLY A 291 0.18 26.79 -20.70
CA GLY A 291 0.02 28.02 -19.91
C GLY A 291 1.15 29.06 -20.07
N THR A 292 2.04 28.93 -21.05
CA THR A 292 3.29 29.74 -21.13
C THR A 292 3.01 31.24 -21.20
N GLU A 293 2.08 31.70 -22.04
CA GLU A 293 1.78 33.14 -22.20
C GLU A 293 1.23 33.76 -20.90
N LEU A 294 0.32 33.02 -20.20
CA LEU A 294 -0.21 33.49 -18.93
C LEU A 294 0.87 33.50 -17.84
N HIS A 295 1.74 32.48 -17.84
CA HIS A 295 2.85 32.38 -16.90
C HIS A 295 3.82 33.57 -17.04
N GLU A 296 4.25 33.90 -18.26
CA GLU A 296 5.12 35.06 -18.52
C GLU A 296 4.50 36.39 -18.08
N ARG A 297 3.19 36.56 -18.32
CA ARG A 297 2.45 37.73 -17.83
C ARG A 297 2.43 37.76 -16.30
N ASN A 298 2.11 36.66 -15.65
CA ASN A 298 2.05 36.54 -14.19
C ASN A 298 3.41 36.79 -13.52
N VAL A 299 4.52 36.33 -14.15
CA VAL A 299 5.87 36.64 -13.68
C VAL A 299 6.14 38.16 -13.79
N GLY A 300 5.72 38.79 -14.91
CA GLY A 300 5.86 40.24 -15.11
C GLY A 300 5.05 41.10 -14.14
N ASP A 301 3.89 40.58 -13.67
CA ASP A 301 2.98 41.25 -12.73
C ASP A 301 3.33 41.01 -11.26
N THR A 302 4.44 40.34 -10.96
CA THR A 302 4.93 40.03 -9.61
C THR A 302 5.84 41.11 -9.10
N ASP A 303 5.56 41.70 -7.93
CA ASP A 303 6.36 42.80 -7.36
C ASP A 303 7.68 42.29 -6.74
N ILE A 304 7.63 41.18 -6.02
CA ILE A 304 8.82 40.53 -5.45
C ILE A 304 8.78 39.04 -5.85
N LEU A 305 9.63 38.70 -6.81
CA LEU A 305 9.74 37.32 -7.31
C LEU A 305 10.90 36.58 -6.59
N ILE A 306 10.59 35.47 -5.96
CA ILE A 306 11.53 34.55 -5.29
C ILE A 306 11.53 33.24 -6.09
N SER A 307 12.66 32.90 -6.72
CA SER A 307 12.77 31.74 -7.60
C SER A 307 13.86 30.77 -7.10
N PRO A 308 13.52 29.84 -6.15
CA PRO A 308 14.48 28.87 -5.66
C PRO A 308 14.99 27.93 -6.77
N PRO A 309 16.31 27.71 -6.91
CA PRO A 309 16.89 26.88 -7.96
C PRO A 309 16.76 25.37 -7.66
N VAL A 310 15.52 24.89 -7.57
CA VAL A 310 15.18 23.50 -7.19
C VAL A 310 14.89 22.58 -8.39
N LYS A 311 15.01 23.05 -9.61
CA LYS A 311 14.70 22.27 -10.83
C LYS A 311 15.50 20.97 -10.97
N ARG A 312 16.70 20.89 -10.39
CA ARG A 312 17.51 19.68 -10.38
C ARG A 312 16.87 18.49 -9.64
N PHE A 313 15.90 18.77 -8.77
CA PHE A 313 15.19 17.73 -8.03
C PHE A 313 14.00 17.22 -8.86
N PRO A 314 13.71 15.88 -8.80
CA PRO A 314 12.54 15.35 -9.47
C PRO A 314 11.23 15.92 -8.90
N VAL A 315 10.21 16.12 -9.74
CA VAL A 315 8.86 16.56 -9.30
C VAL A 315 8.24 15.58 -8.30
N MET A 316 8.55 14.28 -8.42
CA MET A 316 8.13 13.22 -7.50
C MET A 316 9.22 12.85 -6.48
N GLY A 317 10.18 13.71 -6.23
CA GLY A 317 11.30 13.49 -5.32
C GLY A 317 10.97 13.74 -3.85
N PHE A 318 9.97 13.03 -3.31
CA PHE A 318 9.45 13.17 -1.95
C PHE A 318 10.26 12.43 -0.88
N ASP A 319 11.53 12.11 -1.10
CA ASP A 319 12.38 11.61 -0.04
C ASP A 319 12.83 12.74 0.91
N THR A 320 13.00 12.40 2.19
CA THR A 320 13.29 13.38 3.25
C THR A 320 14.57 14.17 3.01
N THR A 321 15.57 13.59 2.34
CA THR A 321 16.85 14.26 2.02
C THR A 321 16.62 15.36 0.98
N ASN A 322 15.90 15.06 -0.10
CA ASN A 322 15.58 16.03 -1.12
C ASN A 322 14.66 17.13 -0.56
N LEU A 323 13.63 16.76 0.22
CA LEU A 323 12.71 17.73 0.83
C LEU A 323 13.46 18.73 1.72
N ARG A 324 14.35 18.22 2.60
CA ARG A 324 15.18 19.07 3.47
C ARG A 324 16.02 20.06 2.66
N GLN A 325 16.72 19.57 1.64
CA GLN A 325 17.54 20.42 0.78
C GLN A 325 16.71 21.49 0.06
N MET A 326 15.52 21.15 -0.44
CA MET A 326 14.65 22.10 -1.12
C MET A 326 14.11 23.19 -0.18
N ILE A 327 13.73 22.83 1.05
CA ILE A 327 13.33 23.80 2.09
C ILE A 327 14.47 24.75 2.39
N ASP A 328 15.69 24.23 2.59
CA ASP A 328 16.88 25.05 2.87
C ASP A 328 17.21 25.97 1.70
N ILE A 329 17.12 25.48 0.45
CA ILE A 329 17.31 26.31 -0.76
C ILE A 329 16.26 27.42 -0.82
N GLY A 330 15.00 27.11 -0.50
CA GLY A 330 13.92 28.09 -0.42
C GLY A 330 14.24 29.24 0.53
N TYR A 331 14.68 28.90 1.74
CA TYR A 331 15.10 29.86 2.77
C TYR A 331 16.31 30.72 2.31
N GLN A 332 17.35 30.06 1.78
CA GLN A 332 18.55 30.78 1.31
C GLN A 332 18.24 31.71 0.12
N THR A 333 17.33 31.30 -0.77
CA THR A 333 16.91 32.15 -1.89
C THR A 333 16.11 33.35 -1.39
N ALA A 334 15.21 33.13 -0.43
CA ALA A 334 14.44 34.22 0.19
C ALA A 334 15.36 35.26 0.88
N LEU A 335 16.44 34.79 1.54
CA LEU A 335 17.44 35.69 2.16
C LEU A 335 18.10 36.64 1.12
N GLN A 336 18.24 36.24 -0.13
CA GLN A 336 18.75 37.12 -1.18
C GLN A 336 17.77 38.28 -1.51
N SER A 337 16.46 38.04 -1.30
CA SER A 337 15.40 39.05 -1.48
C SER A 337 15.15 39.88 -0.22
N LYS A 338 15.90 39.66 0.87
CA LYS A 338 15.73 40.35 2.14
C LYS A 338 15.74 41.88 2.04
N PRO A 339 16.63 42.53 1.27
CA PRO A 339 16.61 44.00 1.12
C PRO A 339 15.32 44.53 0.50
N GLN A 340 14.73 43.78 -0.45
CA GLN A 340 13.45 44.15 -1.08
C GLN A 340 12.29 43.98 -0.08
N LEU A 341 12.31 42.88 0.71
CA LEU A 341 11.32 42.61 1.77
C LEU A 341 11.41 43.66 2.90
N GLU A 342 12.60 44.08 3.31
CA GLU A 342 12.80 45.15 4.30
C GLU A 342 12.26 46.49 3.77
N SER A 343 12.49 46.82 2.49
CA SER A 343 11.92 48.02 1.85
C SER A 343 10.38 47.96 1.85
N LEU A 344 9.81 46.78 1.58
CA LEU A 344 8.37 46.56 1.65
C LEU A 344 7.84 46.81 3.07
N CYS A 345 8.46 46.23 4.13
CA CYS A 345 8.06 46.50 5.51
C CYS A 345 8.05 48.00 5.83
N GLN A 346 9.12 48.71 5.49
CA GLN A 346 9.20 50.15 5.72
C GLN A 346 8.13 50.95 4.95
N SER A 347 7.74 50.52 3.78
CA SER A 347 6.69 51.16 2.98
C SER A 347 5.30 50.95 3.61
N ILE A 348 5.06 49.73 4.14
CA ILE A 348 3.81 49.37 4.85
C ILE A 348 3.71 50.11 6.17
N GLU A 349 4.78 50.18 6.99
CA GLU A 349 4.80 50.88 8.26
C GLU A 349 4.57 52.38 8.09
N ARG A 350 5.09 52.99 7.05
CA ARG A 350 4.86 54.43 6.74
C ARG A 350 3.43 54.71 6.32
N SER A 351 2.73 53.73 5.74
CA SER A 351 1.35 53.86 5.28
C SER A 351 0.35 53.58 6.40
N ASP A 352 0.74 52.82 7.42
CA ASP A 352 -0.14 52.42 8.53
C ASP A 352 -0.06 53.48 9.65
N THR A 353 -1.00 54.43 9.64
CA THR A 353 -1.15 55.44 10.68
C THR A 353 -1.85 54.87 11.94
N THR A 354 -2.37 53.64 11.91
CA THR A 354 -3.00 52.96 13.03
C THR A 354 -2.12 51.79 13.46
N LYS A 355 -1.34 51.98 14.56
CA LYS A 355 -0.58 50.89 15.22
C LYS A 355 -1.53 49.79 15.73
N ARG A 356 -1.97 48.94 14.88
CA ARG A 356 -2.63 47.69 15.23
C ARG A 356 -1.57 46.61 15.27
N ALA A 357 -1.25 46.12 16.47
CA ALA A 357 -0.46 44.91 16.60
C ALA A 357 -1.20 43.78 15.83
N ILE A 358 -0.59 43.32 14.74
CA ILE A 358 -1.07 42.15 14.03
C ILE A 358 -0.72 40.97 14.92
N HIS A 359 -1.64 40.58 15.78
CA HIS A 359 -1.54 39.30 16.44
C HIS A 359 -1.81 38.25 15.36
N PRO A 360 -0.91 37.28 15.14
CA PRO A 360 -1.26 36.09 14.35
C PRO A 360 -2.55 35.54 14.97
N ALA A 361 -3.51 35.20 14.11
CA ALA A 361 -4.74 34.56 14.58
C ALA A 361 -4.34 33.41 15.49
N PRO A 362 -4.99 33.24 16.67
CA PRO A 362 -4.68 32.12 17.55
C PRO A 362 -4.79 30.87 16.73
N MET A 363 -3.71 30.05 16.69
CA MET A 363 -3.73 28.77 16.02
C MET A 363 -4.99 28.03 16.46
N PRO A 364 -5.81 27.53 15.53
CA PRO A 364 -6.84 26.59 15.91
C PRO A 364 -6.14 25.52 16.73
N SER A 365 -6.69 25.19 17.91
CA SER A 365 -6.20 24.09 18.74
C SER A 365 -5.88 22.94 17.80
N ARG A 366 -4.63 22.48 17.74
CA ARG A 366 -4.22 21.33 16.92
C ARG A 366 -5.35 20.33 16.99
N ALA A 367 -5.97 19.99 15.86
CA ALA A 367 -6.84 18.82 15.84
C ALA A 367 -5.96 17.70 16.42
N PRO A 368 -6.35 17.06 17.54
CA PRO A 368 -5.54 16.02 18.13
C PRO A 368 -5.22 15.07 16.99
N LEU A 369 -3.93 14.77 16.76
CA LEU A 369 -3.52 13.65 15.93
C LEU A 369 -4.41 12.52 16.42
N ILE A 370 -5.31 12.02 15.57
CA ILE A 370 -6.38 11.08 15.93
C ILE A 370 -5.74 10.01 16.81
N GLU A 371 -6.08 10.01 18.11
CA GLU A 371 -5.71 8.92 18.98
C GLU A 371 -6.27 7.65 18.37
N GLU A 372 -5.50 6.55 18.39
CA GLU A 372 -5.81 5.26 17.73
C GLU A 372 -7.22 4.70 18.02
N GLY A 373 -8.01 5.34 18.89
CA GLY A 373 -9.35 4.94 19.32
C GLY A 373 -10.53 5.37 18.44
N ASP A 374 -10.40 6.42 17.62
CA ASP A 374 -11.53 7.01 16.85
C ASP A 374 -11.53 6.66 15.35
N LYS A 375 -10.84 5.60 14.99
CA LYS A 375 -10.89 5.10 13.60
C LYS A 375 -12.30 4.62 13.30
N GLN A 376 -13.00 5.32 12.40
CA GLN A 376 -14.23 4.79 11.82
C GLN A 376 -13.92 3.39 11.27
N PRO A 377 -14.81 2.40 11.48
CA PRO A 377 -14.59 1.06 10.97
C PRO A 377 -14.35 1.16 9.46
N ILE A 378 -13.23 0.61 9.00
CA ILE A 378 -12.89 0.52 7.58
C ILE A 378 -14.11 -0.12 6.90
N PRO A 379 -14.73 0.53 5.89
CA PRO A 379 -15.90 -0.04 5.24
C PRO A 379 -15.54 -1.46 4.75
N PRO A 380 -16.47 -2.41 4.85
CA PRO A 380 -16.19 -3.80 4.51
C PRO A 380 -15.61 -3.83 3.10
N PHE A 381 -14.42 -4.43 2.99
CA PHE A 381 -13.72 -4.58 1.72
C PHE A 381 -14.63 -5.32 0.73
N THR A 382 -15.18 -4.60 -0.22
CA THR A 382 -15.82 -5.18 -1.40
C THR A 382 -14.70 -5.50 -2.39
N PRO A 383 -14.31 -6.77 -2.52
CA PRO A 383 -13.26 -7.14 -3.46
C PRO A 383 -13.72 -6.80 -4.88
N SER A 384 -12.97 -5.92 -5.54
CA SER A 384 -13.20 -5.63 -6.96
C SER A 384 -12.86 -6.86 -7.80
N ASN A 385 -13.50 -6.98 -8.98
CA ASN A 385 -13.05 -7.95 -9.97
C ASN A 385 -11.58 -7.67 -10.30
N GLN A 386 -10.75 -8.73 -10.34
CA GLN A 386 -9.32 -8.56 -10.53
C GLN A 386 -8.70 -9.73 -11.29
N VAL A 387 -7.63 -9.45 -12.00
CA VAL A 387 -6.69 -10.44 -12.51
C VAL A 387 -5.35 -10.19 -11.84
N ALA A 388 -4.79 -11.19 -11.19
CA ALA A 388 -3.51 -11.10 -10.50
C ALA A 388 -2.52 -12.11 -11.08
N LEU A 389 -1.26 -11.69 -11.25
CA LEU A 389 -0.18 -12.50 -11.80
C LEU A 389 1.04 -12.40 -10.90
N GLY A 390 1.55 -13.54 -10.46
CA GLY A 390 2.85 -13.70 -9.80
C GLY A 390 3.78 -14.52 -10.69
N LEU A 391 5.04 -14.09 -10.79
CA LEU A 391 6.08 -14.81 -11.51
C LEU A 391 7.23 -15.12 -10.55
N ARG A 392 7.83 -16.29 -10.73
CA ARG A 392 8.98 -16.75 -9.98
C ARG A 392 9.91 -17.58 -10.84
N PHE A 393 11.19 -17.46 -10.59
CA PHE A 393 12.21 -18.36 -11.12
C PHE A 393 13.14 -18.75 -9.96
N ASP A 394 13.34 -20.04 -9.73
CA ASP A 394 14.29 -20.52 -8.75
C ASP A 394 14.99 -21.82 -9.17
N SER A 395 16.07 -22.17 -8.45
CA SER A 395 16.91 -23.33 -8.77
C SER A 395 16.27 -24.68 -8.40
N GLU A 396 15.17 -24.72 -7.64
CA GLU A 396 14.48 -25.96 -7.28
C GLU A 396 13.38 -26.32 -8.30
N GLU A 397 12.65 -25.31 -8.79
CA GLU A 397 11.48 -25.54 -9.65
C GLU A 397 11.66 -25.01 -11.07
N GLY A 398 12.60 -24.06 -11.29
CA GLY A 398 12.71 -23.32 -12.55
C GLY A 398 11.72 -22.17 -12.63
N ALA A 399 11.15 -21.91 -13.81
CA ALA A 399 10.16 -20.85 -13.97
C ALA A 399 8.77 -21.31 -13.54
N SER A 400 8.07 -20.50 -12.75
CA SER A 400 6.69 -20.77 -12.36
C SER A 400 5.84 -19.50 -12.40
N ALA A 401 4.52 -19.66 -12.53
CA ALA A 401 3.57 -18.57 -12.60
C ALA A 401 2.32 -18.90 -11.79
N LEU A 402 1.88 -17.90 -10.99
CA LEU A 402 0.60 -17.94 -10.28
C LEU A 402 -0.36 -16.95 -10.95
N LEU A 403 -1.48 -17.45 -11.47
CA LEU A 403 -2.55 -16.63 -12.06
C LEU A 403 -3.80 -16.73 -11.18
N SER A 404 -4.40 -15.60 -10.84
CA SER A 404 -5.68 -15.55 -10.12
C SER A 404 -6.66 -14.62 -10.84
N ILE A 405 -7.91 -15.07 -10.97
CA ILE A 405 -9.02 -14.31 -11.56
C ILE A 405 -10.13 -14.27 -10.52
N GLY A 406 -10.42 -13.07 -9.99
CA GLY A 406 -11.49 -12.83 -9.05
C GLY A 406 -12.69 -12.15 -9.71
N TYR A 407 -13.89 -12.67 -9.48
CA TYR A 407 -15.15 -12.15 -10.01
C TYR A 407 -16.21 -11.99 -8.92
N SER A 408 -16.76 -10.80 -8.80
CA SER A 408 -17.85 -10.47 -7.85
C SER A 408 -19.13 -10.13 -8.62
N PRO A 409 -20.14 -11.04 -8.64
CA PRO A 409 -21.38 -10.82 -9.38
C PRO A 409 -22.19 -9.65 -8.79
N SER A 410 -22.52 -8.65 -9.58
CA SER A 410 -23.29 -7.47 -9.12
C SER A 410 -24.70 -7.79 -8.64
N LYS A 411 -25.32 -8.88 -9.14
CA LYS A 411 -26.65 -9.33 -8.75
C LYS A 411 -26.67 -10.09 -7.41
N LEU A 412 -25.53 -10.66 -7.01
CA LEU A 412 -25.36 -11.45 -5.79
C LEU A 412 -24.39 -10.71 -4.86
N ARG A 413 -24.88 -9.68 -4.17
CA ARG A 413 -24.08 -8.88 -3.24
C ARG A 413 -23.46 -9.77 -2.17
N GLY A 414 -22.16 -9.58 -1.91
CA GLY A 414 -21.39 -10.38 -0.97
C GLY A 414 -20.78 -11.65 -1.57
N MET A 415 -21.18 -12.07 -2.78
CA MET A 415 -20.64 -13.26 -3.42
C MET A 415 -19.39 -12.96 -4.23
N ARG A 416 -18.39 -13.85 -4.18
CA ARG A 416 -17.15 -13.78 -4.95
C ARG A 416 -16.74 -15.17 -5.43
N LEU A 417 -16.18 -15.23 -6.62
CA LEU A 417 -15.57 -16.40 -7.25
C LEU A 417 -14.10 -16.08 -7.51
N ASP A 418 -13.20 -16.93 -7.07
CA ASP A 418 -11.77 -16.82 -7.33
C ASP A 418 -11.28 -18.12 -7.98
N LEU A 419 -10.74 -18.02 -9.19
CA LEU A 419 -10.02 -19.09 -9.86
C LEU A 419 -8.53 -18.80 -9.75
N THR A 420 -7.78 -19.68 -9.10
CA THR A 420 -6.33 -19.54 -8.95
C THR A 420 -5.65 -20.78 -9.54
N THR A 421 -4.60 -20.59 -10.31
CA THR A 421 -3.81 -21.68 -10.89
C THR A 421 -2.32 -21.40 -10.78
N HIS A 422 -1.58 -22.43 -10.38
CA HIS A 422 -0.13 -22.48 -10.40
C HIS A 422 0.29 -23.30 -11.64
N LEU A 423 1.15 -22.73 -12.45
CA LEU A 423 1.59 -23.28 -13.72
C LEU A 423 3.07 -23.66 -13.63
N TYR A 424 3.43 -24.73 -14.26
CA TYR A 424 4.73 -25.36 -14.44
C TYR A 424 4.88 -26.66 -13.60
N THR A 425 6.01 -26.90 -12.88
CA THR A 425 6.16 -28.09 -12.04
C THR A 425 5.17 -28.08 -10.87
N ASN A 426 4.67 -29.23 -10.47
CA ASN A 426 3.65 -29.35 -9.40
C ASN A 426 2.41 -28.45 -9.63
N PRO A 427 1.73 -28.55 -10.80
CA PRO A 427 0.62 -27.67 -11.11
C PRO A 427 -0.57 -27.91 -10.19
N TRP A 428 -1.26 -26.82 -9.85
CA TRP A 428 -2.52 -26.92 -9.12
C TRP A 428 -3.52 -25.86 -9.60
N VAL A 429 -4.78 -26.16 -9.43
CA VAL A 429 -5.88 -25.26 -9.70
C VAL A 429 -6.88 -25.30 -8.55
N GLU A 430 -7.34 -24.12 -8.14
CA GLU A 430 -8.36 -23.96 -7.10
C GLU A 430 -9.46 -23.01 -7.62
N LEU A 431 -10.70 -23.45 -7.50
CA LEU A 431 -11.88 -22.61 -7.64
C LEU A 431 -12.50 -22.43 -6.26
N CYS A 432 -12.51 -21.22 -5.76
CA CYS A 432 -13.11 -20.86 -4.47
C CYS A 432 -14.31 -19.93 -4.70
N THR A 433 -15.44 -20.23 -4.09
CA THR A 433 -16.58 -19.32 -3.98
C THR A 433 -16.72 -18.89 -2.54
N SER A 434 -16.95 -17.61 -2.31
CA SER A 434 -17.14 -17.06 -0.97
C SER A 434 -18.38 -16.17 -0.93
N TYR A 435 -19.05 -16.18 0.22
CA TYR A 435 -20.11 -15.25 0.56
C TYR A 435 -19.74 -14.50 1.84
N THR A 436 -19.73 -13.16 1.77
CA THR A 436 -19.36 -12.28 2.89
C THR A 436 -20.60 -11.61 3.45
N TRP A 437 -20.82 -11.77 4.77
CA TRP A 437 -21.85 -11.04 5.50
C TRP A 437 -21.40 -9.62 5.86
N PRO A 438 -22.33 -8.71 6.20
CA PRO A 438 -21.98 -7.33 6.57
C PRO A 438 -21.07 -7.21 7.80
N ASP A 439 -21.05 -8.21 8.67
CA ASP A 439 -20.22 -8.32 9.88
C ASP A 439 -18.84 -8.95 9.64
N HIS A 440 -18.38 -8.99 8.39
CA HIS A 440 -17.10 -9.52 7.91
C HIS A 440 -16.94 -11.04 7.85
N MET A 441 -17.80 -11.81 8.49
CA MET A 441 -17.76 -13.27 8.44
C MET A 441 -17.95 -13.78 7.01
N ARG A 442 -17.22 -14.83 6.61
CA ARG A 442 -17.34 -15.44 5.28
C ARG A 442 -17.60 -16.93 5.35
N ALA A 443 -18.53 -17.42 4.51
CA ALA A 443 -18.63 -18.82 4.15
C ALA A 443 -17.92 -19.06 2.82
N ASN A 444 -17.16 -20.13 2.76
CA ASN A 444 -16.34 -20.45 1.60
C ASN A 444 -16.55 -21.92 1.21
N ALA A 445 -16.55 -22.16 -0.12
CA ALA A 445 -16.49 -23.49 -0.70
C ALA A 445 -15.42 -23.51 -1.78
N ALA A 446 -14.47 -24.43 -1.67
CA ALA A 446 -13.36 -24.55 -2.61
C ALA A 446 -13.28 -25.95 -3.21
N ILE A 447 -12.90 -26.05 -4.48
CA ILE A 447 -12.56 -27.29 -5.18
C ILE A 447 -11.12 -27.12 -5.67
N ARG A 448 -10.30 -28.14 -5.43
CA ARG A 448 -8.86 -28.11 -5.75
C ARG A 448 -8.43 -29.36 -6.48
N TYR A 449 -7.61 -29.20 -7.49
CA TYR A 449 -6.78 -30.23 -8.08
C TYR A 449 -5.31 -29.86 -7.90
N TRP A 450 -4.50 -30.82 -7.50
CA TRP A 450 -3.06 -30.64 -7.32
C TRP A 450 -2.34 -31.91 -7.78
N GLU A 451 -1.33 -31.75 -8.63
CA GLU A 451 -0.37 -32.77 -9.03
C GLU A 451 1.00 -32.44 -8.46
N SER A 452 1.67 -33.40 -7.85
CA SER A 452 2.99 -33.17 -7.25
C SER A 452 3.87 -34.38 -7.31
N ASP A 453 5.15 -34.14 -7.58
CA ASP A 453 6.24 -35.10 -7.56
C ASP A 453 7.22 -34.72 -6.44
N VAL A 454 7.39 -35.63 -5.46
CA VAL A 454 8.35 -35.48 -4.36
C VAL A 454 9.50 -36.45 -4.59
N ASN A 455 10.65 -35.92 -4.98
CA ASN A 455 11.86 -36.71 -5.24
C ASN A 455 12.75 -36.74 -4.01
N ARG A 456 13.27 -37.93 -3.68
CA ARG A 456 14.20 -38.18 -2.60
C ARG A 456 15.32 -39.10 -3.07
N PHE A 457 16.55 -38.82 -2.65
CA PHE A 457 17.71 -39.70 -2.86
C PHE A 457 18.25 -40.17 -1.52
N TYR A 458 18.31 -41.46 -1.32
CA TYR A 458 18.91 -42.05 -0.13
C TYR A 458 19.68 -43.30 -0.53
N ASP A 459 20.96 -43.39 -0.11
CA ASP A 459 21.85 -44.54 -0.31
C ASP A 459 21.83 -45.09 -1.75
N ASN A 460 22.10 -44.21 -2.74
CA ASN A 460 22.05 -44.51 -4.18
C ASN A 460 20.69 -45.04 -4.71
N THR A 461 19.61 -44.79 -3.97
CA THR A 461 18.26 -45.16 -4.39
C THR A 461 17.43 -43.90 -4.56
N SER A 462 16.80 -43.73 -5.72
CA SER A 462 15.85 -42.66 -5.99
C SER A 462 14.44 -43.12 -5.62
N TYR A 463 13.79 -42.33 -4.77
CA TYR A 463 12.39 -42.52 -4.38
C TYR A 463 11.61 -41.35 -4.93
N THR A 464 10.57 -41.60 -5.72
CA THR A 464 9.65 -40.57 -6.21
C THR A 464 8.24 -40.89 -5.72
N LEU A 465 7.69 -40.00 -4.89
CA LEU A 465 6.29 -40.04 -4.50
C LEU A 465 5.53 -39.06 -5.42
N ARG A 466 4.81 -39.63 -6.39
CA ARG A 466 3.91 -38.85 -7.25
C ARG A 466 2.49 -38.98 -6.74
N TYR A 467 1.76 -37.88 -6.63
CA TYR A 467 0.36 -37.94 -6.26
C TYR A 467 -0.50 -36.91 -7.00
N ASN A 468 -1.76 -37.31 -7.20
CA ASN A 468 -2.83 -36.42 -7.62
C ASN A 468 -3.81 -36.25 -6.47
N LEU A 469 -4.10 -35.00 -6.12
CA LEU A 469 -5.07 -34.65 -5.07
C LEU A 469 -6.30 -34.00 -5.71
N TYR A 470 -7.48 -34.58 -5.41
CA TYR A 470 -8.79 -33.95 -5.65
C TYR A 470 -9.36 -33.57 -4.29
N GLY A 471 -9.47 -32.26 -4.01
CA GLY A 471 -9.91 -31.74 -2.72
C GLY A 471 -11.16 -30.90 -2.83
N THR A 472 -12.03 -31.01 -1.82
CA THR A 472 -13.12 -30.05 -1.59
C THR A 472 -13.00 -29.54 -0.16
N ASP A 473 -13.27 -28.26 0.04
CA ASP A 473 -13.14 -27.61 1.35
C ASP A 473 -14.34 -26.70 1.60
N LEU A 474 -15.02 -26.88 2.70
CA LEU A 474 -16.12 -26.03 3.17
C LEU A 474 -15.71 -25.41 4.50
N PHE A 475 -15.59 -24.09 4.54
CA PHE A 475 -15.10 -23.41 5.75
C PHE A 475 -15.71 -22.04 5.97
N ALA A 476 -15.81 -21.65 7.22
CA ALA A 476 -16.05 -20.27 7.64
C ALA A 476 -14.73 -19.59 7.94
N SER A 477 -14.58 -18.31 7.55
CA SER A 477 -13.37 -17.51 7.79
C SER A 477 -13.72 -16.11 8.28
N ASP A 478 -12.70 -15.35 8.73
CA ASP A 478 -12.81 -14.01 9.32
C ASP A 478 -13.76 -13.94 10.52
N LEU A 479 -13.79 -15.01 11.30
CA LEU A 479 -14.74 -15.19 12.41
C LEU A 479 -14.49 -14.24 13.59
N LEU A 480 -13.29 -13.70 13.75
CA LEU A 480 -12.94 -12.77 14.84
C LEU A 480 -12.81 -11.33 14.35
N SER A 481 -12.02 -11.12 13.31
CA SER A 481 -11.81 -9.82 12.67
C SER A 481 -11.11 -10.01 11.33
N SER A 482 -11.06 -8.97 10.50
CA SER A 482 -10.33 -9.02 9.22
C SER A 482 -8.80 -9.02 9.39
N SER A 483 -8.28 -8.67 10.58
CA SER A 483 -6.85 -8.68 10.87
C SER A 483 -6.28 -10.08 11.08
N TYR A 484 -7.12 -11.03 11.51
CA TYR A 484 -6.79 -12.42 11.75
C TYR A 484 -7.60 -13.30 10.81
N ASP A 485 -7.03 -14.41 10.40
CA ASP A 485 -7.75 -15.44 9.65
C ASP A 485 -8.04 -16.63 10.57
N LEU A 486 -9.18 -16.60 11.22
CA LEU A 486 -9.71 -17.76 11.95
C LEU A 486 -10.63 -18.52 11.01
N ARG A 487 -10.25 -19.77 10.69
CA ARG A 487 -11.02 -20.69 9.85
C ARG A 487 -11.47 -21.89 10.65
N VAL A 488 -12.69 -22.32 10.42
CA VAL A 488 -13.18 -23.61 10.88
C VAL A 488 -13.86 -24.30 9.70
N GLY A 489 -13.50 -25.54 9.43
CA GLY A 489 -13.97 -26.17 8.21
C GLY A 489 -13.91 -27.69 8.20
N VAL A 490 -14.46 -28.24 7.14
CA VAL A 490 -14.41 -29.64 6.79
C VAL A 490 -13.87 -29.78 5.38
N ARG A 491 -12.82 -30.59 5.25
CA ARG A 491 -12.12 -30.84 3.99
C ARG A 491 -12.26 -32.31 3.63
N TYR A 492 -12.55 -32.59 2.38
CA TYR A 492 -12.48 -33.93 1.79
C TYR A 492 -11.35 -33.96 0.77
N ASP A 493 -10.38 -34.83 0.99
CA ASP A 493 -9.22 -35.05 0.10
C ASP A 493 -9.22 -36.48 -0.41
N ARG A 494 -9.10 -36.67 -1.75
CA ARG A 494 -8.89 -37.94 -2.41
C ARG A 494 -7.55 -37.92 -3.11
N PHE A 495 -6.69 -38.84 -2.73
CA PHE A 495 -5.34 -39.01 -3.29
C PHE A 495 -5.30 -40.25 -4.20
N SER A 496 -4.64 -40.10 -5.36
CA SER A 496 -4.08 -41.18 -6.15
C SER A 496 -2.58 -41.10 -6.02
N VAL A 497 -1.98 -42.06 -5.36
CA VAL A 497 -0.56 -42.04 -4.96
C VAL A 497 0.18 -43.13 -5.70
N HIS A 498 1.26 -42.75 -6.41
CA HIS A 498 2.21 -43.64 -7.05
C HIS A 498 3.56 -43.52 -6.31
N ASN A 499 4.03 -44.62 -5.78
CA ASN A 499 5.33 -44.67 -5.11
C ASN A 499 6.31 -45.45 -6.02
N LEU A 500 7.19 -44.69 -6.70
CA LEU A 500 8.19 -45.20 -7.62
C LEU A 500 9.52 -45.36 -6.88
N VAL A 501 10.04 -46.58 -6.81
CA VAL A 501 11.37 -46.84 -6.24
C VAL A 501 12.31 -47.31 -7.38
N ARG A 502 13.40 -46.59 -7.55
CA ARG A 502 14.47 -46.94 -8.50
C ARG A 502 15.77 -47.19 -7.74
N SER A 503 16.32 -48.39 -7.88
CA SER A 503 17.65 -48.74 -7.39
C SER A 503 18.67 -48.63 -8.54
N ASP A 504 19.78 -47.92 -8.33
CA ASP A 504 20.86 -47.76 -9.33
C ASP A 504 21.57 -49.07 -9.67
N TYR A 505 21.36 -50.14 -8.87
CA TYR A 505 21.93 -51.46 -9.13
C TYR A 505 21.15 -52.32 -10.14
N ALA A 506 19.90 -51.92 -10.46
CA ALA A 506 19.09 -52.64 -11.47
C ALA A 506 18.51 -51.56 -12.43
N ALA A 507 19.17 -51.40 -13.57
CA ALA A 507 18.92 -50.28 -14.51
C ALA A 507 17.49 -50.20 -15.09
N ASP A 508 16.62 -51.21 -14.95
CA ASP A 508 15.31 -51.27 -15.57
C ASP A 508 14.16 -51.75 -14.68
N GLU A 509 14.34 -51.92 -13.37
CA GLU A 509 13.27 -52.44 -12.52
C GLU A 509 12.69 -51.31 -11.62
N TYR A 510 11.51 -50.80 -12.06
CA TYR A 510 10.67 -49.91 -11.24
C TYR A 510 9.66 -50.77 -10.48
N THR A 511 9.63 -50.63 -9.15
CA THR A 511 8.47 -51.05 -8.38
C THR A 511 7.49 -49.90 -8.31
N ASP A 512 6.40 -49.97 -9.04
CA ASP A 512 5.29 -49.01 -8.95
C ASP A 512 4.19 -49.59 -8.06
N THR A 513 3.90 -48.88 -6.95
CA THR A 513 2.76 -49.19 -6.10
C THR A 513 1.75 -48.08 -6.20
N GLU A 514 0.62 -48.35 -6.84
CA GLU A 514 -0.51 -47.41 -6.86
C GLU A 514 -1.46 -47.63 -5.69
N SER A 515 -1.85 -46.55 -5.04
CA SER A 515 -2.86 -46.57 -4.00
C SER A 515 -3.83 -45.40 -4.13
N HIS A 516 -5.11 -45.70 -3.81
CA HIS A 516 -6.15 -44.66 -3.75
C HIS A 516 -6.61 -44.49 -2.32
N GLU A 517 -6.50 -43.29 -1.79
CA GLU A 517 -6.88 -43.00 -0.41
C GLU A 517 -7.77 -41.75 -0.36
N SER A 518 -8.74 -41.76 0.58
CA SER A 518 -9.58 -40.60 0.82
C SER A 518 -9.72 -40.31 2.32
N TYR A 519 -9.74 -39.03 2.64
CA TYR A 519 -9.80 -38.52 4.00
C TYR A 519 -10.85 -37.43 4.13
N THR A 520 -11.58 -37.45 5.25
CA THR A 520 -12.38 -36.32 5.69
C THR A 520 -11.68 -35.68 6.89
N THR A 521 -11.35 -34.42 6.80
CA THR A 521 -10.60 -33.65 7.80
C THR A 521 -11.49 -32.59 8.40
N ILE A 522 -11.65 -32.58 9.71
CA ILE A 522 -12.24 -31.45 10.44
C ILE A 522 -11.06 -30.63 10.98
N TYR A 523 -11.08 -29.32 10.78
CA TYR A 523 -9.96 -28.49 11.19
C TYR A 523 -10.38 -27.11 11.72
N ALA A 524 -9.51 -26.54 12.54
CA ALA A 524 -9.50 -25.13 12.94
C ALA A 524 -8.11 -24.55 12.70
N LEU A 525 -8.05 -23.40 12.04
CA LEU A 525 -6.82 -22.68 11.71
C LEU A 525 -6.94 -21.25 12.18
N LEU A 526 -5.97 -20.78 12.97
CA LEU A 526 -5.80 -19.37 13.33
C LEU A 526 -4.46 -18.88 12.81
N GLN A 527 -4.44 -17.80 12.05
CA GLN A 527 -3.20 -17.22 11.52
C GLN A 527 -3.25 -15.70 11.40
N SER A 528 -2.09 -15.08 11.50
CA SER A 528 -1.90 -13.62 11.31
C SER A 528 -0.52 -13.33 10.72
N ASP A 529 -0.40 -12.18 10.05
CA ASP A 529 0.83 -11.64 9.51
C ASP A 529 0.86 -10.13 9.79
N GLU A 530 1.55 -9.74 10.86
CA GLU A 530 1.68 -8.37 11.36
C GLU A 530 3.04 -7.75 10.99
N TYR A 531 3.73 -8.28 9.99
CA TYR A 531 4.96 -7.67 9.49
C TYR A 531 4.68 -6.31 8.83
N ASN A 532 5.60 -5.36 9.01
CA ASN A 532 5.50 -4.04 8.40
C ASN A 532 5.75 -4.04 6.88
N LEU A 533 6.53 -5.00 6.35
CA LEU A 533 6.85 -5.15 4.93
C LEU A 533 6.54 -6.58 4.46
N PRO A 534 6.16 -6.78 3.19
CA PRO A 534 5.90 -8.11 2.65
C PRO A 534 7.16 -8.98 2.56
N TYR A 535 8.29 -8.38 2.20
CA TYR A 535 9.64 -8.96 2.19
C TYR A 535 10.55 -8.15 3.11
N PHE A 536 11.60 -8.73 3.61
CA PHE A 536 12.59 -8.07 4.47
C PHE A 536 12.00 -7.23 5.61
N PRO A 537 11.03 -7.76 6.39
CA PRO A 537 10.41 -7.00 7.46
C PRO A 537 11.45 -6.55 8.47
N THR A 538 11.27 -5.31 8.99
CA THR A 538 12.13 -4.72 10.02
C THR A 538 11.50 -4.75 11.39
N GLN A 539 10.19 -5.05 11.47
CA GLN A 539 9.42 -5.19 12.70
C GLN A 539 8.16 -6.02 12.47
N GLY A 540 7.61 -6.53 13.56
CA GLY A 540 6.36 -7.29 13.55
C GLY A 540 6.59 -8.78 13.77
N TYR A 541 5.53 -9.54 13.60
CA TYR A 541 5.50 -10.99 13.79
C TYR A 541 4.45 -11.64 12.89
N ALA A 542 4.59 -12.96 12.71
CA ALA A 542 3.58 -13.78 12.04
C ALA A 542 3.43 -15.10 12.81
N TYR A 543 2.23 -15.60 12.86
CA TYR A 543 1.95 -16.91 13.46
C TYR A 543 0.82 -17.63 12.73
N GLY A 544 0.83 -18.96 12.86
CA GLY A 544 -0.26 -19.82 12.43
C GLY A 544 -0.32 -21.05 13.32
N VAL A 545 -1.53 -21.46 13.67
CA VAL A 545 -1.79 -22.70 14.41
C VAL A 545 -2.97 -23.40 13.77
N GLU A 546 -2.78 -24.66 13.34
CA GLU A 546 -3.85 -25.52 12.82
C GLU A 546 -3.96 -26.77 13.68
N MET A 547 -5.19 -27.07 14.08
CA MET A 547 -5.56 -28.34 14.68
C MET A 547 -6.49 -29.07 13.73
N SER A 548 -6.21 -30.33 13.45
CA SER A 548 -7.05 -31.11 12.56
C SER A 548 -7.21 -32.57 13.03
N TYR A 549 -8.35 -33.14 12.67
CA TYR A 549 -8.66 -34.56 12.88
C TYR A 549 -9.04 -35.20 11.56
N ASN A 550 -8.30 -36.24 11.17
CA ASN A 550 -8.35 -36.84 9.85
C ASN A 550 -8.98 -38.25 9.96
N LEU A 551 -10.05 -38.44 9.20
CA LEU A 551 -10.81 -39.69 9.13
C LEU A 551 -10.54 -40.35 7.78
N LYS A 552 -9.99 -41.59 7.76
CA LYS A 552 -9.85 -42.39 6.54
C LYS A 552 -11.18 -43.00 6.17
N ASN A 553 -11.69 -42.70 4.95
CA ASN A 553 -13.07 -43.04 4.56
C ASN A 553 -13.26 -44.49 4.09
N GLN A 554 -12.20 -45.23 3.74
CA GLN A 554 -12.28 -46.58 3.11
C GLN A 554 -11.70 -47.71 3.96
N SER A 555 -11.52 -47.52 5.26
CA SER A 555 -10.91 -48.53 6.10
C SER A 555 -11.93 -49.16 7.07
N THR A 556 -12.02 -50.50 7.05
CA THR A 556 -12.73 -51.29 8.08
C THR A 556 -12.02 -51.28 9.45
N SER A 557 -10.76 -50.96 9.50
CA SER A 557 -9.96 -50.74 10.71
C SER A 557 -9.56 -49.27 10.79
N GLY A 558 -10.32 -48.47 11.54
CA GLY A 558 -10.22 -47.00 11.64
C GLY A 558 -8.80 -46.46 11.82
N SER A 559 -8.20 -46.01 10.76
CA SER A 559 -6.95 -45.21 10.78
C SER A 559 -7.31 -43.74 10.91
N HIS A 560 -7.59 -43.31 12.14
CA HIS A 560 -7.84 -41.89 12.44
C HIS A 560 -6.60 -41.33 13.10
N PHE A 561 -6.28 -40.07 12.76
CA PHE A 561 -5.15 -39.39 13.37
C PHE A 561 -5.42 -37.89 13.52
N GLY A 562 -4.89 -37.32 14.59
CA GLY A 562 -4.89 -35.88 14.83
C GLY A 562 -3.61 -35.23 14.34
N THR A 563 -3.68 -33.96 13.96
CA THR A 563 -2.53 -33.13 13.65
C THR A 563 -2.62 -31.85 14.45
N LEU A 564 -1.51 -31.50 15.08
CA LEU A 564 -1.27 -30.14 15.61
C LEU A 564 -0.07 -29.58 14.90
N GLN A 565 -0.24 -28.48 14.20
CA GLN A 565 0.86 -27.77 13.55
C GLN A 565 0.80 -26.29 13.85
N GLY A 566 1.98 -25.65 13.90
CA GLY A 566 2.06 -24.23 14.13
C GLY A 566 3.41 -23.65 13.72
N HIS A 567 3.40 -22.35 13.47
CA HIS A 567 4.61 -21.57 13.32
C HIS A 567 4.47 -20.24 14.06
N LEU A 568 5.58 -19.74 14.54
CA LEU A 568 5.72 -18.41 15.12
C LEU A 568 7.02 -17.80 14.60
N SER A 569 6.94 -16.63 14.04
CA SER A 569 8.09 -15.89 13.54
C SER A 569 7.98 -14.42 13.97
N ALA A 570 9.09 -13.83 14.38
CA ALA A 570 9.14 -12.45 14.83
C ALA A 570 10.38 -11.74 14.26
N VAL A 571 10.35 -10.42 14.26
CA VAL A 571 11.50 -9.58 13.92
C VAL A 571 11.92 -8.80 15.16
N ALA A 572 13.13 -9.06 15.66
CA ALA A 572 13.77 -8.31 16.73
C ALA A 572 14.82 -7.37 16.11
N PRO A 573 14.51 -6.06 15.96
CA PRO A 573 15.46 -5.11 15.39
C PRO A 573 16.64 -4.88 16.33
N TRP A 574 17.85 -4.82 15.77
CA TRP A 574 19.09 -4.50 16.48
C TRP A 574 19.76 -3.30 15.81
N GLY A 575 19.40 -2.10 16.28
CA GLY A 575 19.76 -0.86 15.59
C GLY A 575 18.88 -0.60 14.33
N SER A 576 19.38 0.23 13.42
CA SER A 576 18.60 0.67 12.22
C SER A 576 18.79 -0.24 10.99
N THR A 577 19.80 -1.10 10.99
CA THR A 577 20.20 -1.88 9.80
C THR A 577 20.26 -3.39 10.04
N THR A 578 20.24 -3.84 11.29
CA THR A 578 20.33 -5.25 11.66
C THR A 578 19.02 -5.74 12.26
N ALA A 579 18.63 -6.98 11.99
CA ALA A 579 17.48 -7.63 12.60
C ALA A 579 17.77 -9.12 12.84
N LEU A 580 17.31 -9.64 13.96
CA LEU A 580 17.27 -11.07 14.25
C LEU A 580 15.83 -11.57 14.01
N LEU A 581 15.69 -12.64 13.23
CA LEU A 581 14.43 -13.26 12.88
C LEU A 581 14.34 -14.70 13.42
N PRO A 582 13.95 -14.88 14.69
CA PRO A 582 13.64 -16.21 15.22
C PRO A 582 12.35 -16.73 14.61
N THR A 583 12.35 -18.00 14.20
CA THR A 583 11.17 -18.73 13.73
C THR A 583 11.12 -20.11 14.37
N LEU A 584 9.98 -20.47 14.87
CA LEU A 584 9.66 -21.79 15.43
C LEU A 584 8.58 -22.45 14.56
N TYR A 585 8.82 -23.66 14.11
CA TYR A 585 7.83 -24.53 13.51
C TYR A 585 7.65 -25.78 14.37
N VAL A 586 6.41 -26.21 14.54
CA VAL A 586 6.06 -27.41 15.28
C VAL A 586 5.01 -28.18 14.51
N ARG A 587 5.20 -29.50 14.36
CA ARG A 587 4.16 -30.37 13.81
C ARG A 587 4.17 -31.73 14.49
N HIS A 588 3.04 -32.06 15.08
CA HIS A 588 2.83 -33.32 15.84
C HIS A 588 1.70 -34.12 15.23
N LEU A 589 1.95 -35.41 15.00
CA LEU A 589 1.01 -36.38 14.47
C LEU A 589 0.63 -37.36 15.59
N MET A 590 -0.67 -37.49 15.84
CA MET A 590 -1.21 -38.31 16.93
C MET A 590 -2.13 -39.38 16.37
N GLY A 591 -1.68 -40.65 16.36
CA GLY A 591 -2.43 -41.78 15.82
C GLY A 591 -1.60 -43.04 15.72
N LYS A 592 -2.23 -44.17 15.49
CA LYS A 592 -1.53 -45.47 15.38
C LYS A 592 -0.88 -45.67 14.00
N SER A 593 -1.61 -45.31 12.95
CA SER A 593 -1.16 -45.48 11.57
C SER A 593 -1.32 -44.14 10.83
N ILE A 594 -0.21 -43.54 10.41
CA ILE A 594 -0.18 -42.26 9.68
C ILE A 594 0.23 -42.56 8.27
N PRO A 595 -0.57 -42.18 7.27
CA PRO A 595 -0.22 -42.36 5.86
C PRO A 595 1.00 -41.51 5.46
N LEU A 596 1.81 -42.05 4.54
CA LEU A 596 3.01 -41.36 4.06
C LEU A 596 2.69 -39.94 3.55
N ILE A 597 1.59 -39.76 2.83
CA ILE A 597 1.16 -38.47 2.27
C ILE A 597 0.87 -37.40 3.36
N TYR A 598 0.63 -37.78 4.62
CA TYR A 598 0.44 -36.90 5.75
C TYR A 598 1.64 -36.87 6.71
N SER A 599 2.69 -37.65 6.46
CA SER A 599 3.90 -37.66 7.30
C SER A 599 4.54 -36.27 7.35
N ASN A 600 5.28 -36.00 8.40
CA ASN A 600 6.05 -34.79 8.50
C ASN A 600 7.07 -34.71 7.34
N ALA A 601 7.23 -33.54 6.78
CA ALA A 601 8.16 -33.29 5.71
C ALA A 601 8.87 -31.95 5.93
N MET A 602 10.18 -31.93 5.74
CA MET A 602 10.97 -30.71 5.80
C MET A 602 11.95 -30.62 4.64
N GLY A 603 12.30 -29.41 4.25
CA GLY A 603 13.25 -29.15 3.19
C GLY A 603 12.75 -28.09 2.21
N GLY A 604 13.58 -27.77 1.23
CA GLY A 604 13.33 -26.70 0.29
C GLY A 604 13.40 -25.31 0.94
N TYR A 605 13.27 -24.30 0.11
CA TYR A 605 13.38 -22.91 0.55
C TYR A 605 12.02 -22.30 0.91
N LEU A 606 10.94 -22.73 0.23
CA LEU A 606 9.57 -22.29 0.46
C LEU A 606 8.73 -23.35 1.18
N PRO A 607 7.77 -22.93 2.04
CA PRO A 607 6.81 -23.85 2.63
C PRO A 607 5.78 -24.33 1.58
N HIS A 608 5.19 -25.49 1.82
CA HIS A 608 4.03 -26.02 1.05
C HIS A 608 4.29 -26.29 -0.44
N ARG A 609 5.55 -26.42 -0.84
CA ARG A 609 5.92 -26.53 -2.24
C ARG A 609 5.58 -27.88 -2.86
N TYR A 610 6.00 -28.97 -2.22
CA TYR A 610 5.80 -30.35 -2.69
C TYR A 610 4.65 -31.04 -1.95
N LEU A 611 4.53 -30.73 -0.66
CA LEU A 611 3.51 -31.27 0.23
C LEU A 611 2.87 -30.14 1.03
N ARG A 612 1.57 -30.20 1.28
CA ARG A 612 0.84 -29.19 2.04
C ARG A 612 1.45 -28.92 3.43
N GLN A 613 2.05 -29.94 4.03
CA GLN A 613 2.64 -29.87 5.38
C GLN A 613 4.16 -29.66 5.38
N GLN A 614 4.77 -29.44 4.24
CA GLN A 614 6.22 -29.25 4.17
C GLN A 614 6.65 -27.97 4.89
N ILE A 615 7.67 -28.11 5.73
CA ILE A 615 8.30 -27.02 6.49
C ILE A 615 9.64 -26.68 5.83
N PRO A 616 9.94 -25.40 5.53
CA PRO A 616 11.19 -25.02 4.89
C PRO A 616 12.38 -25.26 5.81
N PHE A 617 13.48 -25.79 5.24
CA PHE A 617 14.72 -26.07 5.95
C PHE A 617 15.91 -25.79 5.05
N VAL A 618 16.71 -24.75 5.38
CA VAL A 618 17.92 -24.37 4.63
C VAL A 618 18.99 -25.45 4.81
N GLY A 619 19.48 -25.97 3.70
CA GLY A 619 20.45 -27.09 3.70
C GLY A 619 19.91 -28.40 3.17
N ILE A 620 18.59 -28.49 2.95
CA ILE A 620 17.93 -29.65 2.37
C ILE A 620 17.23 -29.22 1.08
N VAL A 621 17.66 -29.76 -0.06
CA VAL A 621 17.03 -29.55 -1.37
C VAL A 621 15.87 -30.53 -1.50
N GLY A 622 14.71 -30.06 -1.98
CA GLY A 622 13.50 -30.87 -2.12
C GLY A 622 12.78 -31.12 -0.79
N SER A 623 12.44 -32.35 -0.46
CA SER A 623 11.68 -32.68 0.74
C SER A 623 12.11 -34.00 1.35
N GLU A 624 12.37 -34.02 2.66
CA GLU A 624 12.65 -35.20 3.46
C GLU A 624 11.51 -35.52 4.43
N PHE A 625 11.14 -36.79 4.51
CA PHE A 625 10.14 -37.28 5.46
C PHE A 625 10.75 -37.44 6.84
N MET A 626 10.04 -36.95 7.85
CA MET A 626 10.43 -36.92 9.24
C MET A 626 9.48 -37.76 10.11
N GLU A 627 9.92 -38.01 11.33
CA GLU A 627 9.16 -38.74 12.32
C GLU A 627 7.90 -37.97 12.78
N ARG A 628 7.09 -38.59 13.64
CA ARG A 628 5.75 -38.08 14.04
C ARG A 628 5.76 -36.74 14.73
N HIS A 629 6.84 -36.40 15.43
CA HIS A 629 7.00 -35.17 16.17
C HIS A 629 8.19 -34.40 15.56
N LEU A 630 7.89 -33.29 14.91
CA LEU A 630 8.91 -32.44 14.27
C LEU A 630 8.82 -31.03 14.88
N THR A 631 9.97 -30.55 15.34
CA THR A 631 10.17 -29.18 15.79
C THR A 631 11.37 -28.58 15.07
N ILE A 632 11.22 -27.41 14.44
CA ILE A 632 12.29 -26.72 13.75
C ILE A 632 12.44 -25.33 14.36
N MET A 633 13.66 -24.98 14.76
CA MET A 633 14.04 -23.65 15.17
C MET A 633 14.94 -23.04 14.08
N ARG A 634 14.58 -21.89 13.57
CA ARG A 634 15.37 -21.12 12.59
C ARG A 634 15.71 -19.78 13.19
N PHE A 635 16.96 -19.40 13.06
CA PHE A 635 17.46 -18.07 13.40
C PHE A 635 18.12 -17.47 12.16
N GLU A 636 17.63 -16.30 11.76
CA GLU A 636 18.20 -15.52 10.67
C GLU A 636 18.71 -14.20 11.23
N LEU A 637 20.00 -13.96 11.13
CA LEU A 637 20.61 -12.65 11.40
C LEU A 637 20.71 -11.91 10.07
N ARG A 638 19.93 -10.86 9.90
CA ARG A 638 19.88 -10.06 8.67
C ARG A 638 20.51 -8.70 8.87
N GLN A 639 21.40 -8.33 7.97
CA GLN A 639 22.04 -7.02 7.88
C GLN A 639 21.64 -6.32 6.59
N ARG A 640 21.09 -5.12 6.66
CA ARG A 640 20.90 -4.25 5.50
C ARG A 640 22.23 -3.57 5.16
N LEU A 641 22.79 -3.88 4.00
CA LEU A 641 24.07 -3.34 3.52
C LEU A 641 23.88 -2.02 2.77
N LEU A 642 22.85 -1.95 1.92
CA LEU A 642 22.41 -0.80 1.15
C LEU A 642 20.87 -0.70 1.24
N PRO A 643 20.22 0.37 0.78
CA PRO A 643 18.77 0.54 0.93
C PRO A 643 17.94 -0.70 0.58
N ASP A 644 18.29 -1.42 -0.49
CA ASP A 644 17.55 -2.58 -0.98
C ASP A 644 18.37 -3.87 -0.99
N ILE A 645 19.59 -3.88 -0.42
CA ILE A 645 20.50 -5.04 -0.40
C ILE A 645 20.69 -5.54 1.03
N TYR A 646 20.47 -6.84 1.21
CA TYR A 646 20.50 -7.52 2.50
C TYR A 646 21.47 -8.71 2.46
N ALA A 647 22.24 -8.89 3.53
CA ALA A 647 22.98 -10.12 3.78
C ALA A 647 22.40 -10.81 5.01
N SER A 648 22.25 -12.13 4.97
CA SER A 648 21.71 -12.91 6.09
C SER A 648 22.58 -14.14 6.38
N GLY A 649 22.82 -14.40 7.66
CA GLY A 649 23.28 -15.69 8.16
C GLY A 649 22.09 -16.45 8.73
N ILE A 650 21.93 -17.71 8.34
CA ILE A 650 20.78 -18.56 8.69
C ILE A 650 21.28 -19.81 9.39
N ILE A 651 20.68 -20.15 10.52
CA ILE A 651 20.92 -21.40 11.24
C ILE A 651 19.56 -22.05 11.48
N ASN A 652 19.41 -23.33 11.09
CA ASN A 652 18.27 -24.15 11.40
C ASN A 652 18.70 -25.30 12.29
N TYR A 653 17.83 -25.66 13.22
CA TYR A 653 17.92 -26.88 14.01
C TYR A 653 16.58 -27.60 13.96
N ALA A 654 16.58 -28.86 13.56
CA ALA A 654 15.40 -29.71 13.56
C ALA A 654 15.57 -30.85 14.57
N TYR A 655 14.53 -31.02 15.38
CA TYR A 655 14.34 -32.15 16.26
C TYR A 655 13.20 -33.01 15.72
N SER A 656 13.49 -34.28 15.43
CA SER A 656 12.50 -35.24 14.91
C SER A 656 12.50 -36.51 15.75
N SER A 657 11.32 -37.01 16.17
CA SER A 657 11.19 -38.19 17.03
C SER A 657 9.83 -38.87 16.86
N ASN A 658 9.78 -40.18 17.10
CA ASN A 658 8.53 -40.95 17.19
C ASN A 658 7.81 -40.79 18.53
N HIS A 659 8.51 -40.33 19.56
CA HIS A 659 8.00 -40.19 20.94
C HIS A 659 8.20 -38.73 21.43
N LEU A 660 7.14 -38.09 21.88
CA LEU A 660 7.17 -36.67 22.27
C LEU A 660 8.13 -36.35 23.43
N LEU A 661 8.38 -37.34 24.33
CA LEU A 661 9.14 -37.12 25.56
C LEU A 661 10.27 -38.16 25.81
N ARG A 662 10.66 -38.92 24.79
CA ARG A 662 11.75 -39.90 24.92
C ARG A 662 12.95 -39.50 24.04
N PRO A 663 14.03 -38.97 24.62
CA PRO A 663 15.18 -38.50 23.84
C PRO A 663 16.08 -39.61 23.28
N THR A 664 15.81 -40.88 23.52
CA THR A 664 16.68 -42.02 23.11
C THR A 664 16.50 -42.46 21.65
N GLU A 665 15.48 -41.94 20.93
CA GLU A 665 15.17 -42.27 19.53
C GLU A 665 14.96 -40.96 18.72
N GLN A 666 15.82 -39.98 18.92
CA GLN A 666 15.71 -38.70 18.25
C GLN A 666 16.69 -38.59 17.10
N GLN A 667 16.30 -37.81 16.10
CA GLN A 667 17.18 -37.31 15.03
C GLN A 667 17.31 -35.80 15.16
N ASP A 668 18.54 -35.34 15.35
CA ASP A 668 18.90 -33.93 15.38
C ASP A 668 19.57 -33.55 14.05
N ILE A 669 19.07 -32.51 13.39
CA ILE A 669 19.54 -32.10 12.09
C ILE A 669 19.86 -30.61 12.13
N TRP A 670 21.06 -30.25 11.67
CA TRP A 670 21.50 -28.89 11.56
C TRP A 670 21.60 -28.46 10.10
N GLY A 671 21.19 -27.22 9.82
CA GLY A 671 21.37 -26.57 8.54
C GLY A 671 21.88 -25.15 8.71
N ILE A 672 22.82 -24.75 7.87
CA ILE A 672 23.34 -23.38 7.85
C ILE A 672 23.25 -22.81 6.45
N GLY A 673 23.09 -21.48 6.35
CA GLY A 673 23.07 -20.76 5.09
C GLY A 673 23.61 -19.35 5.20
N ILE A 674 24.21 -18.89 4.12
CA ILE A 674 24.57 -17.48 3.94
C ILE A 674 23.86 -17.00 2.71
N GLN A 675 23.07 -15.93 2.86
CA GLN A 675 22.21 -15.38 1.80
C GLN A 675 22.61 -13.95 1.51
N LEU A 676 22.63 -13.61 0.21
CA LEU A 676 22.62 -12.24 -0.30
C LEU A 676 21.30 -12.03 -1.02
N ALA A 677 20.59 -10.94 -0.70
CA ALA A 677 19.29 -10.65 -1.30
C ALA A 677 19.18 -9.18 -1.72
N TYR A 678 18.41 -8.94 -2.78
CA TYR A 678 18.09 -7.62 -3.31
C TYR A 678 16.59 -7.49 -3.48
N ASP A 679 15.99 -6.45 -2.87
CA ASP A 679 14.56 -6.15 -2.99
C ASP A 679 14.31 -5.44 -4.33
N THR A 680 13.69 -6.12 -5.28
CA THR A 680 13.42 -5.59 -6.61
C THR A 680 11.93 -5.35 -6.84
N THR A 681 11.57 -4.54 -7.82
CA THR A 681 10.18 -4.28 -8.21
C THR A 681 9.45 -5.52 -8.76
N ILE A 682 10.20 -6.54 -9.19
CA ILE A 682 9.66 -7.81 -9.70
C ILE A 682 9.74 -8.93 -8.66
N GLY A 683 9.89 -8.59 -7.37
CA GLY A 683 10.04 -9.49 -6.23
C GLY A 683 11.50 -9.65 -5.81
N PRO A 684 11.75 -10.29 -4.65
CA PRO A 684 13.10 -10.47 -4.13
C PRO A 684 13.98 -11.33 -5.05
N LEU A 685 15.21 -10.87 -5.25
CA LEU A 685 16.31 -11.68 -5.80
C LEU A 685 17.10 -12.21 -4.63
N ALA A 686 17.31 -13.51 -4.53
CA ALA A 686 18.06 -14.15 -3.45
C ALA A 686 19.04 -15.18 -3.98
N LEU A 687 20.24 -15.19 -3.40
CA LEU A 687 21.27 -16.20 -3.60
C LEU A 687 21.70 -16.70 -2.23
N CYS A 688 21.55 -18.01 -1.98
CA CYS A 688 21.87 -18.64 -0.70
C CYS A 688 22.82 -19.83 -0.90
N ALA A 689 24.01 -19.77 -0.33
CA ALA A 689 24.87 -20.95 -0.17
C ALA A 689 24.49 -21.63 1.14
N HIS A 690 24.30 -22.94 1.10
CA HIS A 690 23.79 -23.68 2.25
C HIS A 690 24.46 -25.04 2.42
N TRP A 691 24.37 -25.59 3.63
CA TRP A 691 24.87 -26.90 4.01
C TRP A 691 24.01 -27.50 5.12
N SER A 692 23.91 -28.83 5.18
CA SER A 692 23.31 -29.55 6.30
C SER A 692 24.13 -30.77 6.65
N ASP A 693 24.03 -31.19 7.91
CA ASP A 693 24.66 -32.42 8.40
C ASP A 693 23.92 -33.70 7.92
N LEU A 694 22.71 -33.56 7.41
CA LEU A 694 21.99 -34.71 6.84
C LEU A 694 22.62 -35.21 5.53
N TYR A 695 23.04 -34.29 4.66
CA TYR A 695 23.63 -34.62 3.37
C TYR A 695 25.15 -34.43 3.30
N HIS A 696 25.76 -33.73 4.24
CA HIS A 696 27.18 -33.35 4.25
C HIS A 696 27.67 -32.69 2.95
N GLN A 697 26.77 -32.03 2.21
CA GLN A 697 27.05 -31.42 0.93
C GLN A 697 26.71 -29.93 0.95
N PHE A 698 27.51 -29.13 0.23
CA PHE A 698 27.18 -27.74 -0.01
C PHE A 698 26.22 -27.61 -1.18
N GLY A 699 25.21 -26.79 -1.04
CA GLY A 699 24.25 -26.45 -2.09
C GLY A 699 24.23 -24.95 -2.34
N LEU A 700 23.67 -24.58 -3.50
CA LEU A 700 23.43 -23.20 -3.87
C LEU A 700 21.97 -23.06 -4.29
N TYR A 701 21.25 -22.15 -3.66
CA TYR A 701 19.88 -21.81 -4.00
C TYR A 701 19.83 -20.40 -4.58
N PHE A 702 19.14 -20.26 -5.69
CA PHE A 702 18.86 -18.98 -6.36
C PHE A 702 17.36 -18.82 -6.53
N ALA A 703 16.85 -17.59 -6.31
CA ALA A 703 15.46 -17.25 -6.58
C ALA A 703 15.31 -15.79 -7.01
N LEU A 704 14.36 -15.56 -7.92
CA LEU A 704 13.89 -14.25 -8.34
C LEU A 704 12.37 -14.29 -8.45
N GLY A 705 11.67 -13.33 -7.85
CA GLY A 705 10.23 -13.21 -7.97
C GLY A 705 9.48 -13.44 -6.66
N PHE A 706 8.18 -13.59 -6.76
CA PHE A 706 7.23 -13.61 -5.65
C PHE A 706 7.17 -14.98 -4.97
N GLU A 707 6.73 -15.02 -3.71
CA GLU A 707 6.58 -16.27 -2.93
C GLU A 707 5.15 -16.81 -3.04
N PHE A 708 4.95 -17.94 -3.71
CA PHE A 708 3.67 -18.60 -3.85
C PHE A 708 3.78 -20.13 -3.93
#